data_98f1a39d6d3124354c388cd4a46fc170
#
_entry.id   98f1a39d6d3124354c388cd4a46fc170
#
_cell.length_a   1.000
_cell.length_b   1.000
_cell.length_c   1.000
_cell.angle_alpha   90.00
_cell.angle_beta   90.00
_cell.angle_gamma   90.00
#
_symmetry.space_group_name_H-M   'P 1'
#
loop_
_entity.id
_entity.type
_entity.pdbx_description
1 polymer ?
#
loop_
_entity_poly.entity_id
_entity_poly.type
_entity_poly.pdbx_seq_one_letter_code
_entity_poly.pdbx_strand_id
1 'polypeptide(L)'
;MKKFAIIVFSLLFACTIGFAQMANPNDPLKNDPAVRIGKMDNGLTYYIRHNAKPEKRAEFYLFTNVGAIQENERQAGLAHFLEHMALNGTKNLPGKTMINYLESIGCSFGQNINAGTGVEQTSYMLNNVPMLREGILDTCLLIMHDYAAFVINDPAEIDKERGVIIEELRTRRTGQWRLFEASLPYLYKGSKYATCNLIGTIEGLQAFPAQELQDFYKTWYRPDHQAVIIVGDIDVDQVESKLVALFADVPAPATPSPKKIIPIPENDDPIIGIITDPEANSTSVDFLIKSEMIPFEMRPLGMMYLINMYKAFVSNMMNDRFEEIAQKPDAPFIGAYLYFSPISKSCDATYFSLSSKDGESLPAFESLLLEVEKMTRFGFTQAELDRVKTNYMRRLERAAENTADRKNAEFVSDMITHFSDKYPILDPVYELEVAKGYLPFIQLDQINQIAQQMITPENRVVVVSSPEREGVSIPAADQINEAFKKAAEAQLEAYAEEVSNEPLVDASSIKAGKVVSEKDGVFDSKIWALSNGVKVVIKPTNYKKDEVIISASVDGGTSVVPVECVPSIENNVFSLWSQNSGVGNFNATALKKKLTGKIANVSPYISSYSSGVNASGSPQDLETIMQLIYAYIVMPRFEASEFEAPMAQIKAVVPNLEKNPNFTLQRELMKTLFNNNPRREFISSALVEKVSLVNLEKAYRSCFSNVNGMTVTIVGNVDMAALKPFVELYLGSLPSAKQPAKWADDGALIQKGKINNHFKVVMETPKTSIVNIYSAGIENTLQNQVFMNSVKSILDMAYVKSLREDEGGTYGASVQAELDNRPLSQGMILIVFDTDPTPEKQAKMRQIVEADIMNIAKDGPSEEYVSKTKENMLKNRQENVINNNFWNNALKSYYIDGLDIVTSYDDIVKNISTKSIGDFLKDFIKQGNFIDLSMNPQE
;
A
#
# COMPACT_ATOMS: atom_id res chain seq x y z
N MET A 1 13.77 14.92 29.37
CA MET A 1 13.97 15.04 27.92
C MET A 1 15.33 15.56 27.49
N LYS A 2 15.90 16.62 28.08
CA LYS A 2 17.30 17.03 27.80
C LYS A 2 18.35 15.91 27.98
N LYS A 3 18.05 14.86 28.74
CA LYS A 3 18.96 13.74 29.01
C LYS A 3 19.21 12.83 27.80
N PHE A 4 18.22 12.58 26.94
CA PHE A 4 18.38 11.66 25.80
C PHE A 4 19.31 12.23 24.72
N ALA A 5 19.10 13.47 24.31
CA ALA A 5 20.00 14.16 23.36
C ALA A 5 21.43 14.31 23.91
N ILE A 6 21.59 14.60 25.22
CA ILE A 6 22.90 14.74 25.87
C ILE A 6 23.61 13.39 26.00
N ILE A 7 22.92 12.28 26.18
CA ILE A 7 23.52 10.95 26.39
C ILE A 7 23.96 10.33 25.06
N VAL A 8 23.15 10.47 24.00
CA VAL A 8 23.60 10.12 22.63
C VAL A 8 24.83 10.95 22.24
N PHE A 9 24.88 12.23 22.65
CA PHE A 9 26.04 13.11 22.50
C PHE A 9 27.27 12.59 23.26
N SER A 10 27.09 12.09 24.48
CA SER A 10 28.21 11.62 25.34
C SER A 10 28.83 10.30 24.85
N LEU A 11 28.00 9.40 24.31
CA LEU A 11 28.43 8.11 23.78
C LEU A 11 29.23 8.24 22.49
N LEU A 12 28.90 9.21 21.66
CA LEU A 12 29.60 9.47 20.39
C LEU A 12 30.91 10.25 20.61
N PHE A 13 31.04 11.00 21.72
CA PHE A 13 32.30 11.70 22.07
C PHE A 13 33.41 10.74 22.49
N ALA A 14 33.09 9.56 23.00
CA ALA A 14 34.07 8.54 23.39
C ALA A 14 34.71 7.84 22.17
N CYS A 15 34.14 7.96 20.97
CA CYS A 15 34.58 7.29 19.74
C CYS A 15 35.51 8.16 18.84
N THR A 16 35.91 9.36 19.27
CA THR A 16 36.58 10.34 18.40
C THR A 16 38.02 9.98 17.96
N ILE A 17 38.57 8.84 18.38
CA ILE A 17 39.98 8.48 18.08
C ILE A 17 40.14 7.67 16.78
N GLY A 18 39.02 7.19 16.15
CA GLY A 18 39.05 6.37 14.93
C GLY A 18 38.58 7.04 13.63
N PHE A 19 38.12 8.28 13.69
CA PHE A 19 37.36 8.92 12.59
C PHE A 19 38.19 9.60 11.48
N ALA A 20 39.49 9.39 11.40
CA ALA A 20 40.34 10.09 10.44
C ALA A 20 40.06 9.78 8.95
N GLN A 21 39.17 8.84 8.63
CA GLN A 21 38.73 8.50 7.27
C GLN A 21 37.21 8.60 7.04
N MET A 22 36.44 9.08 8.02
CA MET A 22 34.96 9.13 7.96
C MET A 22 34.45 10.56 7.82
N ALA A 23 33.24 10.71 7.25
CA ALA A 23 32.46 11.95 7.39
C ALA A 23 32.26 12.21 8.89
N ASN A 24 32.67 13.38 9.38
CA ASN A 24 32.47 13.77 10.77
C ASN A 24 30.96 13.80 11.06
N PRO A 25 30.44 13.08 12.08
CA PRO A 25 29.02 13.06 12.39
C PRO A 25 28.43 14.44 12.69
N ASN A 26 29.23 15.40 13.07
CA ASN A 26 28.80 16.77 13.34
C ASN A 26 28.73 17.65 12.08
N ASP A 27 29.18 17.16 10.93
CA ASP A 27 29.05 17.89 9.68
C ASP A 27 27.72 17.58 9.00
N PRO A 28 27.10 18.56 8.31
CA PRO A 28 25.93 18.33 7.49
C PRO A 28 26.21 17.33 6.37
N LEU A 29 25.30 16.39 6.15
CA LEU A 29 25.31 15.53 4.97
C LEU A 29 24.94 16.36 3.74
N LYS A 30 25.52 16.00 2.60
CA LYS A 30 25.31 16.70 1.34
C LYS A 30 23.97 16.33 0.74
N ASN A 31 23.24 17.33 0.29
CA ASN A 31 22.07 17.09 -0.57
C ASN A 31 22.52 16.57 -1.93
N ASP A 32 21.63 15.79 -2.57
CA ASP A 32 21.79 15.36 -3.96
C ASP A 32 22.05 16.57 -4.88
N PRO A 33 23.22 16.66 -5.52
CA PRO A 33 23.59 17.80 -6.37
C PRO A 33 22.73 17.93 -7.64
N ALA A 34 21.97 16.88 -8.00
CA ALA A 34 21.05 16.91 -9.12
C ALA A 34 19.73 17.64 -8.78
N VAL A 35 19.49 17.96 -7.52
CA VAL A 35 18.32 18.74 -7.09
C VAL A 35 18.68 20.23 -7.04
N ARG A 36 18.07 21.03 -7.90
CA ARG A 36 18.12 22.49 -7.83
C ARG A 36 17.16 22.97 -6.73
N ILE A 37 17.71 23.57 -5.67
CA ILE A 37 16.96 24.13 -4.54
C ILE A 37 17.11 25.65 -4.60
N GLY A 38 15.97 26.37 -4.58
CA GLY A 38 15.99 27.82 -4.55
C GLY A 38 14.91 28.39 -3.62
N LYS A 39 15.11 29.65 -3.23
CA LYS A 39 14.15 30.41 -2.43
C LYS A 39 13.95 31.78 -3.06
N MET A 40 12.70 32.15 -3.29
CA MET A 40 12.32 33.43 -3.88
C MET A 40 12.24 34.55 -2.82
N ASP A 41 12.28 35.80 -3.26
CA ASP A 41 12.22 36.97 -2.37
C ASP A 41 10.90 37.06 -1.60
N ASN A 42 9.78 36.50 -2.15
CA ASN A 42 8.50 36.41 -1.47
C ASN A 42 8.43 35.29 -0.42
N GLY A 43 9.48 34.48 -0.28
CA GLY A 43 9.58 33.40 0.68
C GLY A 43 9.32 31.98 0.15
N LEU A 44 8.77 31.85 -1.08
CA LEU A 44 8.50 30.54 -1.70
C LEU A 44 9.80 29.76 -1.91
N THR A 45 9.76 28.50 -1.55
CA THR A 45 10.86 27.55 -1.83
C THR A 45 10.52 26.72 -3.07
N TYR A 46 11.51 26.36 -3.88
CA TYR A 46 11.30 25.43 -4.99
C TYR A 46 12.39 24.38 -5.08
N TYR A 47 11.98 23.22 -5.62
CA TYR A 47 12.83 22.07 -5.90
C TYR A 47 12.61 21.66 -7.35
N ILE A 48 13.69 21.54 -8.12
CA ILE A 48 13.62 21.12 -9.52
C ILE A 48 14.67 20.04 -9.75
N ARG A 49 14.28 18.91 -10.33
CA ARG A 49 15.17 17.81 -10.66
C ARG A 49 14.86 17.25 -12.05
N HIS A 50 15.90 17.14 -12.88
CA HIS A 50 15.79 16.33 -14.09
C HIS A 50 15.85 14.83 -13.73
N ASN A 51 14.87 14.06 -14.23
CA ASN A 51 14.85 12.60 -14.21
C ASN A 51 13.97 12.09 -15.34
N ALA A 52 14.50 11.22 -16.20
CA ALA A 52 13.79 10.72 -17.37
C ALA A 52 13.20 9.30 -17.15
N LYS A 53 12.63 9.05 -15.98
CA LYS A 53 12.00 7.77 -15.64
C LYS A 53 10.61 7.99 -14.99
N PRO A 54 9.54 7.85 -15.76
CA PRO A 54 9.46 7.61 -17.21
C PRO A 54 9.92 8.80 -18.07
N GLU A 55 10.41 8.54 -19.29
CA GLU A 55 10.74 9.58 -20.25
C GLU A 55 9.50 10.41 -20.63
N LYS A 56 9.69 11.69 -20.90
CA LYS A 56 8.64 12.65 -21.29
C LYS A 56 7.50 12.71 -20.27
N ARG A 57 7.82 12.61 -18.99
CA ARG A 57 6.88 12.73 -17.86
C ARG A 57 7.45 13.64 -16.79
N ALA A 58 6.55 14.30 -16.06
CA ALA A 58 6.93 15.12 -14.91
C ALA A 58 5.88 15.06 -13.79
N GLU A 59 6.35 15.24 -12.57
CA GLU A 59 5.59 15.44 -11.34
C GLU A 59 5.58 16.94 -11.02
N PHE A 60 4.42 17.48 -10.64
CA PHE A 60 4.27 18.84 -10.16
C PHE A 60 3.52 18.82 -8.83
N TYR A 61 4.13 19.40 -7.81
CA TYR A 61 3.57 19.47 -6.47
C TYR A 61 3.63 20.88 -5.94
N LEU A 62 2.51 21.32 -5.33
CA LEU A 62 2.53 22.40 -4.36
C LEU A 62 2.34 21.78 -2.98
N PHE A 63 3.37 21.84 -2.16
CA PHE A 63 3.32 21.45 -0.77
C PHE A 63 3.12 22.70 0.10
N THR A 64 2.11 22.68 0.96
CA THR A 64 1.82 23.75 1.91
C THR A 64 1.97 23.20 3.33
N ASN A 65 2.87 23.78 4.11
CA ASN A 65 3.12 23.41 5.51
C ASN A 65 2.03 23.99 6.42
N VAL A 66 0.77 23.76 6.08
CA VAL A 66 -0.46 24.21 6.73
C VAL A 66 -1.50 23.09 6.64
N GLY A 67 -2.20 22.80 7.73
CA GLY A 67 -3.25 21.80 7.79
C GLY A 67 -4.28 22.12 8.85
N ALA A 68 -5.05 21.14 9.30
CA ALA A 68 -6.15 21.34 10.23
C ALA A 68 -5.73 21.93 11.60
N ILE A 69 -4.49 21.75 12.03
CA ILE A 69 -4.00 22.32 13.30
C ILE A 69 -3.97 23.85 13.31
N GLN A 70 -3.97 24.51 12.14
CA GLN A 70 -4.02 25.97 12.03
C GLN A 70 -5.44 26.54 12.18
N GLU A 71 -6.48 25.72 12.06
CA GLU A 71 -7.89 26.11 12.17
C GLU A 71 -8.21 26.68 13.58
N ASN A 72 -9.11 27.64 13.67
CA ASN A 72 -9.76 28.01 14.94
C ASN A 72 -11.05 27.20 15.14
N GLU A 73 -11.73 27.37 16.28
CA GLU A 73 -12.94 26.59 16.62
C GLU A 73 -14.07 26.71 15.59
N ARG A 74 -14.17 27.83 14.83
CA ARG A 74 -15.19 28.03 13.80
C ARG A 74 -14.76 27.51 12.43
N GLN A 75 -13.53 27.10 12.31
CA GLN A 75 -12.90 26.65 11.06
C GLN A 75 -12.66 25.14 11.02
N ALA A 76 -13.21 24.37 11.97
CA ALA A 76 -12.99 22.91 12.02
C ALA A 76 -13.41 22.23 10.72
N GLY A 77 -12.43 21.59 10.04
CA GLY A 77 -12.59 20.94 8.73
C GLY A 77 -12.36 21.84 7.53
N LEU A 78 -12.05 23.13 7.70
CA LEU A 78 -11.91 24.07 6.58
C LEU A 78 -10.58 23.94 5.83
N ALA A 79 -9.54 23.39 6.44
CA ALA A 79 -8.31 23.05 5.73
C ALA A 79 -8.56 21.99 4.64
N HIS A 80 -9.33 20.96 4.98
CA HIS A 80 -9.76 19.93 4.04
C HIS A 80 -10.78 20.48 3.03
N PHE A 81 -11.72 21.29 3.47
CA PHE A 81 -12.68 21.94 2.56
C PHE A 81 -11.98 22.81 1.51
N LEU A 82 -10.93 23.52 1.89
CA LEU A 82 -10.12 24.34 0.96
C LEU A 82 -9.42 23.50 -0.09
N GLU A 83 -8.97 22.31 0.26
CA GLU A 83 -8.39 21.34 -0.68
C GLU A 83 -9.38 21.05 -1.82
N HIS A 84 -10.64 20.74 -1.50
CA HIS A 84 -11.69 20.52 -2.47
C HIS A 84 -11.95 21.76 -3.34
N MET A 85 -11.98 22.94 -2.73
CA MET A 85 -12.22 24.18 -3.48
C MET A 85 -11.11 24.53 -4.45
N ALA A 86 -9.86 24.13 -4.20
CA ALA A 86 -8.77 24.32 -5.13
C ALA A 86 -9.00 23.56 -6.46
N LEU A 87 -9.72 22.43 -6.42
CA LEU A 87 -10.10 21.65 -7.61
C LEU A 87 -11.37 22.20 -8.29
N ASN A 88 -12.12 23.10 -7.63
CA ASN A 88 -13.36 23.70 -8.12
C ASN A 88 -13.19 25.04 -8.82
N GLY A 89 -11.96 25.56 -8.95
CA GLY A 89 -11.63 26.70 -9.78
C GLY A 89 -10.70 27.71 -9.15
N THR A 90 -9.88 28.27 -10.02
CA THR A 90 -8.89 29.28 -9.69
C THR A 90 -9.06 30.49 -10.58
N LYS A 91 -8.33 31.58 -10.29
CA LYS A 91 -8.40 32.86 -11.02
C LYS A 91 -8.18 32.67 -12.53
N ASN A 92 -7.19 31.90 -12.92
CA ASN A 92 -6.84 31.72 -14.34
C ASN A 92 -7.51 30.49 -14.97
N LEU A 93 -8.00 29.56 -14.15
CA LEU A 93 -8.61 28.29 -14.56
C LEU A 93 -9.96 28.11 -13.81
N PRO A 94 -10.99 28.89 -14.17
CA PRO A 94 -12.28 28.88 -13.47
C PRO A 94 -13.04 27.57 -13.67
N GLY A 95 -13.79 27.15 -12.63
CA GLY A 95 -14.61 25.93 -12.64
C GLY A 95 -13.79 24.69 -12.97
N LYS A 96 -14.25 23.86 -13.88
CA LYS A 96 -13.60 22.59 -14.25
C LYS A 96 -12.57 22.72 -15.38
N THR A 97 -12.19 23.93 -15.78
CA THR A 97 -11.23 24.17 -16.88
C THR A 97 -9.92 23.41 -16.70
N MET A 98 -9.39 23.40 -15.47
CA MET A 98 -8.15 22.71 -15.13
C MET A 98 -8.28 21.18 -15.31
N ILE A 99 -9.30 20.58 -14.73
CA ILE A 99 -9.52 19.12 -14.78
C ILE A 99 -9.70 18.69 -16.24
N ASN A 100 -10.57 19.39 -16.98
CA ASN A 100 -10.82 19.12 -18.41
C ASN A 100 -9.54 19.20 -19.25
N TYR A 101 -8.69 20.22 -19.00
CA TYR A 101 -7.40 20.34 -19.68
C TYR A 101 -6.50 19.14 -19.37
N LEU A 102 -6.31 18.80 -18.10
CA LEU A 102 -5.43 17.70 -17.67
C LEU A 102 -5.92 16.35 -18.21
N GLU A 103 -7.22 16.10 -18.20
CA GLU A 103 -7.79 14.89 -18.79
C GLU A 103 -7.60 14.86 -20.32
N SER A 104 -7.65 16.00 -21.01
CA SER A 104 -7.40 16.08 -22.46
C SER A 104 -5.98 15.72 -22.88
N ILE A 105 -5.03 15.74 -21.94
CA ILE A 105 -3.65 15.32 -22.15
C ILE A 105 -3.33 13.92 -21.54
N GLY A 106 -4.38 13.19 -21.12
CA GLY A 106 -4.26 11.81 -20.61
C GLY A 106 -3.99 11.70 -19.10
N CYS A 107 -4.25 12.75 -18.31
CA CYS A 107 -4.28 12.68 -16.86
C CYS A 107 -5.70 12.34 -16.38
N SER A 108 -5.84 11.45 -15.42
CA SER A 108 -7.13 11.08 -14.84
C SER A 108 -7.28 11.65 -13.43
N PHE A 109 -8.49 12.10 -13.08
CA PHE A 109 -8.82 12.49 -11.72
C PHE A 109 -8.66 11.29 -10.76
N GLY A 110 -8.13 11.54 -9.57
CA GLY A 110 -7.84 10.52 -8.55
C GLY A 110 -6.52 9.75 -8.78
N GLN A 111 -6.12 9.51 -10.02
CA GLN A 111 -4.86 8.82 -10.33
C GLN A 111 -3.70 9.79 -10.57
N ASN A 112 -3.89 10.79 -11.41
CA ASN A 112 -2.87 11.76 -11.79
C ASN A 112 -3.11 13.14 -11.15
N ILE A 113 -4.36 13.52 -10.96
CA ILE A 113 -4.80 14.77 -10.35
C ILE A 113 -5.30 14.42 -8.97
N ASN A 114 -4.61 14.87 -7.94
CA ASN A 114 -4.98 14.56 -6.56
C ASN A 114 -4.56 15.69 -5.62
N ALA A 115 -5.12 15.65 -4.41
CA ALA A 115 -4.71 16.50 -3.30
C ALA A 115 -4.87 15.73 -1.99
N GLY A 116 -4.32 16.24 -0.91
CA GLY A 116 -4.48 15.61 0.39
C GLY A 116 -4.16 16.57 1.52
N THR A 117 -5.06 16.61 2.50
CA THR A 117 -4.93 17.43 3.71
C THR A 117 -4.64 16.54 4.92
N GLY A 118 -3.63 16.93 5.67
CA GLY A 118 -3.30 16.35 6.98
C GLY A 118 -3.46 17.36 8.11
N VAL A 119 -3.12 16.91 9.30
CA VAL A 119 -3.19 17.79 10.49
C VAL A 119 -2.25 18.99 10.36
N GLU A 120 -1.07 18.84 9.77
CA GLU A 120 -0.02 19.85 9.71
C GLU A 120 0.35 20.33 8.31
N GLN A 121 -0.20 19.72 7.27
CA GLN A 121 0.19 19.98 5.89
C GLN A 121 -0.93 19.71 4.88
N THR A 122 -0.84 20.34 3.71
CA THR A 122 -1.69 20.08 2.55
C THR A 122 -0.82 19.99 1.31
N SER A 123 -1.09 19.03 0.44
CA SER A 123 -0.37 18.82 -0.81
C SER A 123 -1.33 18.77 -1.98
N TYR A 124 -0.96 19.44 -3.07
CA TYR A 124 -1.64 19.38 -4.37
C TYR A 124 -0.69 18.75 -5.38
N MET A 125 -1.17 17.77 -6.14
CA MET A 125 -0.33 16.88 -6.93
C MET A 125 -0.85 16.72 -8.35
N LEU A 126 0.05 16.89 -9.33
CA LEU A 126 -0.13 16.42 -10.70
C LEU A 126 0.93 15.36 -10.96
N ASN A 127 0.53 14.10 -10.93
CA ASN A 127 1.41 12.96 -11.03
C ASN A 127 1.55 12.48 -12.47
N ASN A 128 2.79 12.19 -12.87
CA ASN A 128 3.08 11.51 -14.13
C ASN A 128 2.47 12.21 -15.36
N VAL A 129 2.59 13.56 -15.38
CA VAL A 129 2.04 14.40 -16.45
C VAL A 129 2.82 14.17 -17.75
N PRO A 130 2.14 13.90 -18.90
CA PRO A 130 2.83 13.76 -20.18
C PRO A 130 3.36 15.09 -20.71
N MET A 131 4.68 15.17 -20.93
CA MET A 131 5.39 16.35 -21.46
C MET A 131 5.56 16.28 -22.97
N LEU A 132 4.50 15.90 -23.69
CA LEU A 132 4.54 15.60 -25.14
C LEU A 132 4.22 16.77 -26.04
N ARG A 133 3.65 17.85 -25.51
CA ARG A 133 3.18 19.01 -26.27
C ARG A 133 3.75 20.30 -25.69
N GLU A 134 4.01 21.26 -26.53
CA GLU A 134 4.34 22.62 -26.11
C GLU A 134 3.19 23.21 -25.26
N GLY A 135 3.52 24.00 -24.25
CA GLY A 135 2.56 24.63 -23.34
C GLY A 135 2.11 23.79 -22.13
N ILE A 136 2.35 22.47 -22.09
CA ILE A 136 1.96 21.65 -20.94
C ILE A 136 2.71 22.11 -19.68
N LEU A 137 4.02 22.32 -19.78
CA LEU A 137 4.83 22.84 -18.68
C LEU A 137 4.25 24.16 -18.13
N ASP A 138 3.96 25.11 -19.02
CA ASP A 138 3.46 26.42 -18.63
C ASP A 138 2.09 26.32 -17.91
N THR A 139 1.21 25.45 -18.42
CA THR A 139 -0.10 25.24 -17.79
C THR A 139 0.02 24.55 -16.44
N CYS A 140 0.89 23.54 -16.29
CA CYS A 140 1.10 22.87 -15.00
C CYS A 140 1.73 23.83 -13.98
N LEU A 141 2.67 24.68 -14.39
CA LEU A 141 3.21 25.75 -13.52
C LEU A 141 2.13 26.73 -13.11
N LEU A 142 1.23 27.13 -14.04
CA LEU A 142 0.10 28.03 -13.77
C LEU A 142 -0.88 27.40 -12.78
N ILE A 143 -1.14 26.10 -12.85
CA ILE A 143 -1.97 25.38 -11.88
C ILE A 143 -1.34 25.46 -10.47
N MET A 144 -0.04 25.15 -10.33
CA MET A 144 0.65 25.25 -9.05
C MET A 144 0.68 26.69 -8.51
N HIS A 145 0.86 27.67 -9.38
CA HIS A 145 0.81 29.08 -9.05
C HIS A 145 -0.58 29.48 -8.50
N ASP A 146 -1.63 29.08 -9.20
CA ASP A 146 -2.99 29.42 -8.81
C ASP A 146 -3.41 28.74 -7.50
N TYR A 147 -2.98 27.50 -7.25
CA TYR A 147 -3.17 26.86 -5.96
C TYR A 147 -2.47 27.60 -4.80
N ALA A 148 -1.29 28.18 -5.08
CA ALA A 148 -0.53 28.87 -4.05
C ALA A 148 -1.23 30.11 -3.49
N ALA A 149 -1.93 30.91 -4.34
CA ALA A 149 -2.46 32.20 -3.92
C ALA A 149 -3.77 32.64 -4.60
N PHE A 150 -4.32 31.89 -5.55
CA PHE A 150 -5.39 32.36 -6.43
C PHE A 150 -6.60 31.41 -6.55
N VAL A 151 -6.87 30.59 -5.52
CA VAL A 151 -8.12 29.81 -5.41
C VAL A 151 -9.30 30.76 -5.19
N ILE A 152 -10.39 30.58 -5.94
CA ILE A 152 -11.50 31.56 -5.92
C ILE A 152 -12.39 31.40 -4.70
N ASN A 153 -12.61 30.26 -4.10
CA ASN A 153 -13.51 30.05 -2.96
C ASN A 153 -14.90 30.74 -3.13
N ASP A 154 -15.54 30.48 -4.30
CA ASP A 154 -16.86 31.03 -4.63
C ASP A 154 -17.93 30.50 -3.68
N PRO A 155 -18.78 31.35 -3.06
CA PRO A 155 -19.83 30.90 -2.13
C PRO A 155 -20.82 29.89 -2.73
N ALA A 156 -21.17 29.99 -4.02
CA ALA A 156 -22.08 29.06 -4.67
C ALA A 156 -21.43 27.69 -4.91
N GLU A 157 -20.14 27.66 -5.21
CA GLU A 157 -19.39 26.38 -5.32
C GLU A 157 -19.13 25.77 -3.93
N ILE A 158 -18.87 26.58 -2.89
CA ILE A 158 -18.80 26.11 -1.50
C ILE A 158 -20.09 25.40 -1.12
N ASP A 159 -21.26 25.99 -1.39
CA ASP A 159 -22.54 25.39 -1.03
C ASP A 159 -22.81 24.05 -1.75
N LYS A 160 -22.35 23.90 -2.99
CA LYS A 160 -22.42 22.64 -3.73
C LYS A 160 -21.50 21.58 -3.12
N GLU A 161 -20.27 21.96 -2.74
CA GLU A 161 -19.25 21.05 -2.26
C GLU A 161 -19.56 20.48 -0.84
N ARG A 162 -20.39 21.19 -0.05
CA ARG A 162 -20.80 20.71 1.30
C ARG A 162 -21.35 19.30 1.28
N GLY A 163 -22.21 18.99 0.31
CA GLY A 163 -22.79 17.66 0.14
C GLY A 163 -21.75 16.58 -0.12
N VAL A 164 -20.79 16.87 -0.99
CA VAL A 164 -19.70 15.94 -1.35
C VAL A 164 -18.85 15.59 -0.13
N ILE A 165 -18.46 16.60 0.66
CA ILE A 165 -17.61 16.40 1.86
C ILE A 165 -18.38 15.67 2.97
N ILE A 166 -19.69 15.92 3.12
CA ILE A 166 -20.53 15.20 4.08
C ILE A 166 -20.65 13.72 3.69
N GLU A 167 -20.80 13.39 2.41
CA GLU A 167 -20.81 12.00 1.96
C GLU A 167 -19.43 11.34 2.12
N GLU A 168 -18.35 12.08 1.92
CA GLU A 168 -17.01 11.61 2.24
C GLU A 168 -16.87 11.26 3.73
N LEU A 169 -17.30 12.15 4.63
CA LEU A 169 -17.29 11.91 6.08
C LEU A 169 -18.07 10.65 6.43
N ARG A 170 -19.26 10.45 5.85
CA ARG A 170 -20.06 9.22 6.07
C ARG A 170 -19.33 7.97 5.62
N THR A 171 -18.70 8.04 4.45
CA THR A 171 -17.98 6.88 3.87
C THR A 171 -16.75 6.52 4.71
N ARG A 172 -16.00 7.52 5.17
CA ARG A 172 -14.76 7.33 5.94
C ARG A 172 -14.99 6.97 7.41
N ARG A 173 -16.12 7.32 8.01
CA ARG A 173 -16.37 7.15 9.45
C ARG A 173 -16.70 5.69 9.82
N THR A 174 -15.77 4.79 9.55
CA THR A 174 -15.79 3.38 9.95
C THR A 174 -15.50 3.21 11.44
N GLY A 175 -15.70 2.02 12.01
CA GLY A 175 -15.32 1.69 13.39
C GLY A 175 -13.86 2.02 13.71
N GLN A 176 -12.95 1.75 12.77
CA GLN A 176 -11.52 2.08 12.95
C GLN A 176 -11.29 3.59 13.01
N TRP A 177 -12.01 4.37 12.19
CA TRP A 177 -11.93 5.84 12.24
C TRP A 177 -12.46 6.39 13.57
N ARG A 178 -13.59 5.88 14.06
CA ARG A 178 -14.17 6.31 15.36
C ARG A 178 -13.24 5.96 16.53
N LEU A 179 -12.59 4.78 16.51
CA LEU A 179 -11.56 4.42 17.48
C LEU A 179 -10.37 5.39 17.43
N PHE A 180 -9.90 5.73 16.22
CA PHE A 180 -8.85 6.74 16.08
C PHE A 180 -9.28 8.09 16.68
N GLU A 181 -10.46 8.63 16.36
CA GLU A 181 -10.99 9.86 16.96
C GLU A 181 -11.06 9.77 18.50
N ALA A 182 -11.54 8.64 19.04
CA ALA A 182 -11.62 8.41 20.48
C ALA A 182 -10.25 8.30 21.16
N SER A 183 -9.18 7.97 20.43
CA SER A 183 -7.82 7.88 20.96
C SER A 183 -7.15 9.25 21.14
N LEU A 184 -7.53 10.26 20.34
CA LEU A 184 -6.87 11.58 20.31
C LEU A 184 -6.77 12.26 21.68
N PRO A 185 -7.81 12.26 22.56
CA PRO A 185 -7.72 12.87 23.88
C PRO A 185 -6.67 12.26 24.80
N TYR A 186 -6.29 11.01 24.58
CA TYR A 186 -5.25 10.31 25.34
C TYR A 186 -3.87 10.53 24.73
N LEU A 187 -3.74 10.36 23.42
CA LEU A 187 -2.48 10.54 22.70
C LEU A 187 -1.95 11.98 22.80
N TYR A 188 -2.86 12.96 22.75
CA TYR A 188 -2.53 14.37 22.70
C TYR A 188 -3.04 15.15 23.91
N LYS A 189 -3.18 14.50 25.06
CA LYS A 189 -3.73 15.10 26.29
C LYS A 189 -3.12 16.47 26.60
N GLY A 190 -3.99 17.46 26.71
CA GLY A 190 -3.60 18.85 27.02
C GLY A 190 -3.03 19.66 25.85
N SER A 191 -3.07 19.11 24.64
CA SER A 191 -2.69 19.80 23.41
C SER A 191 -3.89 20.05 22.50
N LYS A 192 -3.78 21.02 21.59
CA LYS A 192 -4.77 21.28 20.54
C LYS A 192 -4.99 20.08 19.63
N TYR A 193 -4.00 19.22 19.42
CA TYR A 193 -4.14 18.00 18.63
C TYR A 193 -5.23 17.06 19.16
N ALA A 194 -5.54 17.10 20.46
CA ALA A 194 -6.59 16.27 21.07
C ALA A 194 -8.00 16.53 20.53
N THR A 195 -8.23 17.70 19.95
CA THR A 195 -9.53 18.14 19.43
C THR A 195 -9.48 18.48 17.94
N CYS A 196 -8.39 18.17 17.27
CA CYS A 196 -8.21 18.48 15.86
C CYS A 196 -8.94 17.43 15.00
N ASN A 197 -10.09 17.81 14.44
CA ASN A 197 -10.85 16.98 13.51
C ASN A 197 -10.55 17.39 12.07
N LEU A 198 -10.03 16.47 11.28
CA LEU A 198 -9.55 16.74 9.92
C LEU A 198 -10.66 17.13 8.95
N ILE A 199 -11.82 16.47 9.02
CA ILE A 199 -12.93 16.69 8.08
C ILE A 199 -13.98 17.64 8.67
N GLY A 200 -14.00 17.83 9.99
CA GLY A 200 -15.02 18.58 10.71
C GLY A 200 -16.23 17.72 11.12
N THR A 201 -17.35 18.37 11.40
CA THR A 201 -18.62 17.72 11.74
C THR A 201 -19.69 18.07 10.71
N ILE A 202 -20.74 17.24 10.59
CA ILE A 202 -21.85 17.49 9.65
C ILE A 202 -22.46 18.87 9.90
N GLU A 203 -22.73 19.21 11.16
CA GLU A 203 -23.31 20.49 11.57
C GLU A 203 -22.39 21.67 11.23
N GLY A 204 -21.08 21.52 11.49
CA GLY A 204 -20.07 22.53 11.15
C GLY A 204 -19.99 22.76 9.65
N LEU A 205 -19.91 21.68 8.87
CA LEU A 205 -19.86 21.73 7.41
C LEU A 205 -21.10 22.36 6.77
N GLN A 206 -22.29 22.15 7.35
CA GLN A 206 -23.54 22.76 6.88
C GLN A 206 -23.63 24.24 7.23
N ALA A 207 -23.06 24.69 8.34
CA ALA A 207 -23.34 25.99 8.94
C ALA A 207 -22.26 27.06 8.73
N PHE A 208 -21.01 26.69 8.42
CA PHE A 208 -19.93 27.70 8.32
C PHE A 208 -20.20 28.72 7.21
N PRO A 209 -20.01 30.04 7.44
CA PRO A 209 -20.10 31.05 6.42
C PRO A 209 -18.87 31.01 5.48
N ALA A 210 -19.07 31.23 4.19
CA ALA A 210 -17.98 31.23 3.19
C ALA A 210 -16.79 32.13 3.57
N GLN A 211 -17.03 33.20 4.32
CA GLN A 211 -16.00 34.12 4.81
C GLN A 211 -14.95 33.41 5.69
N GLU A 212 -15.34 32.42 6.53
CA GLU A 212 -14.38 31.69 7.37
C GLU A 212 -13.36 30.90 6.54
N LEU A 213 -13.80 30.31 5.42
CA LEU A 213 -12.91 29.62 4.49
C LEU A 213 -11.97 30.60 3.76
N GLN A 214 -12.53 31.74 3.30
CA GLN A 214 -11.73 32.78 2.66
C GLN A 214 -10.69 33.39 3.61
N ASP A 215 -11.05 33.57 4.88
CA ASP A 215 -10.14 34.07 5.93
C ASP A 215 -9.04 33.05 6.26
N PHE A 216 -9.38 31.75 6.32
CA PHE A 216 -8.39 30.68 6.49
C PHE A 216 -7.38 30.68 5.34
N TYR A 217 -7.86 30.69 4.09
CA TYR A 217 -7.00 30.72 2.91
C TYR A 217 -6.08 31.93 2.90
N LYS A 218 -6.61 33.13 3.07
CA LYS A 218 -5.85 34.39 3.07
C LYS A 218 -4.81 34.45 4.20
N THR A 219 -5.10 33.83 5.33
CA THR A 219 -4.21 33.85 6.50
C THR A 219 -3.04 32.90 6.34
N TRP A 220 -3.30 31.70 5.83
CA TRP A 220 -2.36 30.58 5.92
C TRP A 220 -1.70 30.21 4.59
N TYR A 221 -2.35 30.41 3.43
CA TYR A 221 -1.75 30.12 2.12
C TYR A 221 -0.83 31.26 1.70
N ARG A 222 0.40 31.14 2.16
CA ARG A 222 1.45 32.15 1.97
C ARG A 222 2.71 31.49 1.44
N PRO A 223 3.48 32.19 0.59
CA PRO A 223 4.66 31.61 -0.06
C PRO A 223 5.74 31.15 0.95
N ASP A 224 5.86 31.77 2.13
CA ASP A 224 6.80 31.34 3.16
C ASP A 224 6.47 29.98 3.83
N HIS A 225 5.25 29.47 3.62
CA HIS A 225 4.82 28.15 4.07
C HIS A 225 4.78 27.12 2.93
N GLN A 226 5.16 27.50 1.70
CA GLN A 226 4.95 26.70 0.52
C GLN A 226 6.24 26.30 -0.18
N ALA A 227 6.20 25.12 -0.80
CA ALA A 227 7.24 24.64 -1.70
C ALA A 227 6.62 24.14 -3.00
N VAL A 228 7.18 24.56 -4.15
CA VAL A 228 6.88 24.00 -5.46
C VAL A 228 7.94 22.95 -5.78
N ILE A 229 7.51 21.74 -6.11
CA ILE A 229 8.40 20.62 -6.41
C ILE A 229 8.11 20.13 -7.82
N ILE A 230 9.15 20.04 -8.66
CA ILE A 230 9.05 19.58 -10.04
C ILE A 230 10.14 18.58 -10.31
N VAL A 231 9.73 17.36 -10.68
CA VAL A 231 10.65 16.26 -11.00
C VAL A 231 10.22 15.63 -12.32
N GLY A 232 11.11 15.54 -13.30
CA GLY A 232 10.73 14.91 -14.55
C GLY A 232 11.74 15.05 -15.67
N ASP A 233 11.36 14.59 -16.85
CA ASP A 233 12.12 14.76 -18.08
C ASP A 233 11.94 16.19 -18.61
N ILE A 234 12.64 17.12 -17.97
CA ILE A 234 12.50 18.56 -18.12
C ILE A 234 13.87 19.23 -18.16
N ASP A 235 13.94 20.41 -18.76
CA ASP A 235 15.10 21.30 -18.67
C ASP A 235 15.00 22.12 -17.37
N VAL A 236 15.95 21.91 -16.46
CA VAL A 236 15.96 22.53 -15.12
C VAL A 236 16.06 24.05 -15.19
N ASP A 237 16.92 24.60 -16.07
CA ASP A 237 17.14 26.05 -16.18
C ASP A 237 15.92 26.74 -16.80
N GLN A 238 15.27 26.11 -17.78
CA GLN A 238 14.03 26.60 -18.37
C GLN A 238 12.89 26.62 -17.34
N VAL A 239 12.73 25.53 -16.60
CA VAL A 239 11.69 25.41 -15.55
C VAL A 239 11.92 26.45 -14.46
N GLU A 240 13.16 26.60 -13.97
CA GLU A 240 13.51 27.59 -12.96
C GLU A 240 13.16 29.01 -13.41
N SER A 241 13.59 29.38 -14.64
CA SER A 241 13.30 30.71 -15.22
C SER A 241 11.80 30.99 -15.31
N LYS A 242 11.00 30.04 -15.80
CA LYS A 242 9.55 30.16 -15.91
C LYS A 242 8.88 30.24 -14.54
N LEU A 243 9.28 29.40 -13.61
CA LEU A 243 8.75 29.36 -12.24
C LEU A 243 9.00 30.71 -11.54
N VAL A 244 10.25 31.19 -11.54
CA VAL A 244 10.62 32.45 -10.88
C VAL A 244 9.85 33.63 -11.48
N ALA A 245 9.72 33.69 -12.82
CA ALA A 245 8.95 34.73 -13.47
C ALA A 245 7.46 34.68 -13.13
N LEU A 246 6.87 33.50 -13.12
CA LEU A 246 5.43 33.31 -12.85
C LEU A 246 5.07 33.59 -11.39
N PHE A 247 5.82 33.04 -10.44
CA PHE A 247 5.52 33.18 -9.01
C PHE A 247 5.97 34.52 -8.39
N ALA A 248 6.56 35.40 -9.17
CA ALA A 248 6.96 36.73 -8.68
C ALA A 248 5.79 37.62 -8.25
N ASP A 249 4.57 37.39 -8.79
CA ASP A 249 3.35 38.14 -8.42
C ASP A 249 2.61 37.52 -7.21
N VAL A 250 3.03 36.36 -6.71
CA VAL A 250 2.47 35.76 -5.48
C VAL A 250 2.81 36.68 -4.29
N PRO A 251 1.79 37.21 -3.58
CA PRO A 251 2.02 38.22 -2.57
C PRO A 251 2.86 37.73 -1.39
N ALA A 252 3.94 38.43 -1.08
CA ALA A 252 4.65 38.21 0.16
C ALA A 252 3.80 38.68 1.36
N PRO A 253 3.86 37.97 2.50
CA PRO A 253 3.15 38.42 3.70
C PRO A 253 3.75 39.74 4.22
N ALA A 254 2.89 40.73 4.43
CA ALA A 254 3.31 42.05 4.96
C ALA A 254 4.00 41.95 6.33
N THR A 255 3.57 40.99 7.13
CA THR A 255 4.18 40.63 8.43
C THR A 255 4.21 39.12 8.54
N PRO A 256 5.36 38.46 8.31
CA PRO A 256 5.45 37.01 8.43
C PRO A 256 5.16 36.59 9.87
N SER A 257 4.04 35.92 10.10
CA SER A 257 3.76 35.26 11.38
C SER A 257 4.39 33.89 11.35
N PRO A 258 5.36 33.58 12.21
CA PRO A 258 5.92 32.24 12.25
C PRO A 258 4.85 31.23 12.62
N LYS A 259 4.85 30.09 11.95
CA LYS A 259 4.01 28.96 12.31
C LYS A 259 4.38 28.52 13.73
N LYS A 260 3.41 28.59 14.65
CA LYS A 260 3.64 28.15 16.03
C LYS A 260 3.67 26.61 16.07
N ILE A 261 4.73 26.06 16.65
CA ILE A 261 4.78 24.65 17.01
C ILE A 261 3.89 24.46 18.24
N ILE A 262 2.87 23.63 18.12
CA ILE A 262 1.93 23.33 19.21
C ILE A 262 2.54 22.24 20.08
N PRO A 263 2.77 22.50 21.39
CA PRO A 263 3.37 21.51 22.27
C PRO A 263 2.40 20.38 22.64
N ILE A 264 2.96 19.21 22.92
CA ILE A 264 2.29 18.11 23.59
C ILE A 264 2.91 18.01 24.99
N PRO A 265 2.12 18.18 26.06
CA PRO A 265 2.65 18.16 27.43
C PRO A 265 3.28 16.80 27.80
N GLU A 266 4.27 16.87 28.66
CA GLU A 266 4.84 15.70 29.33
C GLU A 266 3.87 15.15 30.38
N ASN A 267 4.10 13.90 30.79
CA ASN A 267 3.35 13.28 31.90
C ASN A 267 4.28 12.43 32.75
N ASP A 268 4.13 12.51 34.06
CA ASP A 268 4.87 11.71 35.06
C ASP A 268 4.24 10.30 35.15
N ASP A 269 2.91 10.25 35.32
CA ASP A 269 2.13 9.01 35.38
C ASP A 269 1.67 8.58 33.97
N PRO A 270 1.54 7.28 33.71
CA PRO A 270 1.01 6.78 32.45
C PRO A 270 -0.40 7.33 32.14
N ILE A 271 -0.60 7.83 30.92
CA ILE A 271 -1.93 8.15 30.38
C ILE A 271 -2.53 6.86 29.82
N ILE A 272 -3.68 6.44 30.34
CA ILE A 272 -4.34 5.19 29.91
C ILE A 272 -5.68 5.53 29.31
N GLY A 273 -5.86 5.19 28.03
CA GLY A 273 -7.11 5.25 27.27
C GLY A 273 -7.67 3.84 27.07
N ILE A 274 -8.97 3.69 27.35
CA ILE A 274 -9.70 2.46 27.05
C ILE A 274 -10.88 2.85 26.19
N ILE A 275 -10.90 2.39 24.96
CA ILE A 275 -11.87 2.80 23.95
C ILE A 275 -12.47 1.57 23.27
N THR A 276 -13.74 1.66 22.94
CA THR A 276 -14.49 0.57 22.30
C THR A 276 -15.32 1.07 21.13
N ASP A 277 -15.57 0.17 20.17
CA ASP A 277 -16.49 0.42 19.08
C ASP A 277 -17.16 -0.89 18.65
N PRO A 278 -18.48 -0.92 18.40
CA PRO A 278 -19.18 -2.15 18.02
C PRO A 278 -18.76 -2.73 16.66
N GLU A 279 -18.23 -1.89 15.75
CA GLU A 279 -17.72 -2.30 14.43
C GLU A 279 -16.20 -2.51 14.41
N ALA A 280 -15.53 -2.48 15.56
CA ALA A 280 -14.09 -2.74 15.62
C ALA A 280 -13.77 -4.17 15.12
N ASN A 281 -12.75 -4.26 14.28
CA ASN A 281 -12.35 -5.53 13.62
C ASN A 281 -11.41 -6.38 14.49
N SER A 282 -10.77 -5.80 15.50
CA SER A 282 -9.78 -6.46 16.35
C SER A 282 -9.56 -5.71 17.67
N THR A 283 -9.00 -6.40 18.64
CA THR A 283 -8.47 -5.81 19.86
C THR A 283 -7.00 -5.45 19.68
N SER A 284 -6.61 -4.22 20.04
CA SER A 284 -5.23 -3.76 19.99
C SER A 284 -4.83 -2.99 21.24
N VAL A 285 -3.52 -2.94 21.49
CA VAL A 285 -2.93 -2.08 22.52
C VAL A 285 -1.78 -1.30 21.89
N ASP A 286 -1.89 0.01 21.92
CA ASP A 286 -0.82 0.92 21.51
C ASP A 286 -0.17 1.49 22.78
N PHE A 287 1.08 1.14 22.99
CA PHE A 287 1.93 1.65 24.05
C PHE A 287 3.00 2.55 23.44
N LEU A 288 3.00 3.82 23.80
CA LEU A 288 3.99 4.76 23.30
C LEU A 288 4.70 5.49 24.46
N ILE A 289 5.93 5.85 24.21
CA ILE A 289 6.77 6.66 25.11
C ILE A 289 7.13 7.94 24.34
N LYS A 290 6.59 9.07 24.77
CA LYS A 290 6.84 10.38 24.16
C LYS A 290 8.27 10.84 24.42
N SER A 291 8.86 11.47 23.42
CA SER A 291 10.18 12.12 23.54
C SER A 291 10.20 13.46 22.82
N GLU A 292 11.18 14.28 23.15
CA GLU A 292 11.38 15.58 22.50
C GLU A 292 11.82 15.39 21.06
N MET A 293 11.25 16.21 20.16
CA MET A 293 11.72 16.26 18.77
C MET A 293 13.15 16.79 18.70
N ILE A 294 13.94 16.19 17.83
CA ILE A 294 15.28 16.67 17.53
C ILE A 294 15.21 18.05 16.85
N PRO A 295 15.95 19.05 17.33
CA PRO A 295 15.98 20.40 16.75
C PRO A 295 16.27 20.38 15.25
N PHE A 296 15.64 21.30 14.51
CA PHE A 296 15.79 21.37 13.04
C PHE A 296 17.24 21.54 12.59
N GLU A 297 18.07 22.25 13.39
CA GLU A 297 19.47 22.52 13.09
C GLU A 297 20.35 21.26 13.15
N MET A 298 19.89 20.23 13.89
CA MET A 298 20.63 18.98 14.04
C MET A 298 20.25 17.93 12.97
N ARG A 299 19.09 18.07 12.35
CA ARG A 299 18.58 17.06 11.42
C ARG A 299 19.41 16.86 10.14
N PRO A 300 20.10 17.90 9.60
CA PRO A 300 20.99 17.70 8.46
C PRO A 300 22.30 16.97 8.79
N LEU A 301 22.66 16.83 10.08
CA LEU A 301 23.96 16.30 10.48
C LEU A 301 24.08 14.79 10.28
N GLY A 302 25.28 14.30 10.00
CA GLY A 302 25.60 12.89 9.95
C GLY A 302 25.25 12.13 11.24
N MET A 303 25.30 12.81 12.38
CA MET A 303 24.83 12.33 13.68
C MET A 303 23.39 11.85 13.62
N MET A 304 22.51 12.60 12.94
CA MET A 304 21.09 12.24 12.82
C MET A 304 20.89 10.98 11.98
N TYR A 305 21.68 10.85 10.90
CA TYR A 305 21.71 9.62 10.10
C TYR A 305 22.10 8.41 10.95
N LEU A 306 23.13 8.55 11.77
CA LEU A 306 23.59 7.50 12.69
C LEU A 306 22.52 7.15 13.74
N ILE A 307 21.83 8.13 14.34
CA ILE A 307 20.72 7.90 15.28
C ILE A 307 19.61 7.11 14.59
N ASN A 308 19.25 7.46 13.35
CA ASN A 308 18.23 6.73 12.60
C ASN A 308 18.68 5.29 12.27
N MET A 309 19.98 5.05 12.02
CA MET A 309 20.49 3.68 11.89
C MET A 309 20.33 2.89 13.19
N TYR A 310 20.66 3.46 14.35
CA TYR A 310 20.43 2.80 15.65
C TYR A 310 18.96 2.49 15.88
N LYS A 311 18.07 3.46 15.66
CA LYS A 311 16.62 3.24 15.76
C LYS A 311 16.14 2.10 14.84
N ALA A 312 16.60 2.10 13.58
CA ALA A 312 16.29 1.05 12.62
C ALA A 312 16.79 -0.32 13.06
N PHE A 313 17.98 -0.42 13.62
CA PHE A 313 18.54 -1.71 14.07
C PHE A 313 17.79 -2.24 15.29
N VAL A 314 17.55 -1.38 16.30
CA VAL A 314 16.77 -1.76 17.49
C VAL A 314 15.37 -2.24 17.10
N SER A 315 14.67 -1.49 16.22
CA SER A 315 13.31 -1.89 15.82
C SER A 315 13.30 -3.20 15.02
N ASN A 316 14.24 -3.40 14.08
CA ASN A 316 14.30 -4.64 13.31
C ASN A 316 14.59 -5.86 14.20
N MET A 317 15.57 -5.78 15.10
CA MET A 317 15.91 -6.90 16.01
C MET A 317 14.76 -7.21 16.97
N MET A 318 14.08 -6.19 17.50
CA MET A 318 12.94 -6.40 18.39
C MET A 318 11.73 -6.99 17.65
N ASN A 319 11.47 -6.52 16.42
CA ASN A 319 10.39 -7.04 15.59
C ASN A 319 10.64 -8.51 15.18
N ASP A 320 11.89 -8.91 14.95
CA ASP A 320 12.23 -10.31 14.73
C ASP A 320 11.85 -11.17 15.96
N ARG A 321 12.13 -10.69 17.18
CA ARG A 321 11.73 -11.40 18.42
C ARG A 321 10.21 -11.47 18.59
N PHE A 322 9.48 -10.39 18.30
CA PHE A 322 8.01 -10.39 18.35
C PHE A 322 7.41 -11.35 17.34
N GLU A 323 7.97 -11.42 16.14
CA GLU A 323 7.53 -12.37 15.11
C GLU A 323 7.78 -13.82 15.55
N GLU A 324 8.92 -14.13 16.15
CA GLU A 324 9.21 -15.46 16.71
C GLU A 324 8.21 -15.89 17.79
N ILE A 325 7.72 -14.95 18.61
CA ILE A 325 6.70 -15.21 19.62
C ILE A 325 5.33 -15.43 18.96
N ALA A 326 4.95 -14.57 18.01
CA ALA A 326 3.65 -14.65 17.32
C ALA A 326 3.48 -15.93 16.49
N GLN A 327 4.58 -16.56 16.07
CA GLN A 327 4.56 -17.84 15.33
C GLN A 327 4.35 -19.08 16.21
N LYS A 328 4.30 -18.93 17.55
CA LYS A 328 4.05 -20.05 18.46
C LYS A 328 2.55 -20.38 18.56
N PRO A 329 2.16 -21.66 18.73
CA PRO A 329 0.74 -22.02 18.87
C PRO A 329 0.03 -21.37 20.06
N ASP A 330 0.77 -21.13 21.14
CA ASP A 330 0.32 -20.50 22.38
C ASP A 330 0.69 -19.01 22.47
N ALA A 331 0.91 -18.37 21.30
CA ALA A 331 1.30 -16.97 21.25
C ALA A 331 0.33 -16.09 22.05
N PRO A 332 0.84 -15.23 22.94
CA PRO A 332 0.02 -14.36 23.79
C PRO A 332 -0.60 -13.19 23.00
N PHE A 333 -0.07 -12.89 21.83
CA PHE A 333 -0.57 -11.87 20.90
C PHE A 333 -0.55 -12.38 19.46
N ILE A 334 -1.37 -11.79 18.63
CA ILE A 334 -1.45 -12.09 17.18
C ILE A 334 -0.23 -11.52 16.44
N GLY A 335 0.23 -10.36 16.86
CA GLY A 335 1.42 -9.70 16.37
C GLY A 335 1.76 -8.49 17.23
N ALA A 336 3.05 -8.13 17.24
CA ALA A 336 3.53 -6.93 17.92
C ALA A 336 4.66 -6.28 17.11
N TYR A 337 4.79 -4.95 17.22
CA TYR A 337 5.76 -4.17 16.48
C TYR A 337 6.33 -3.04 17.32
N LEU A 338 7.63 -2.80 17.18
CA LEU A 338 8.33 -1.60 17.64
C LEU A 338 8.62 -0.72 16.42
N TYR A 339 8.23 0.55 16.50
CA TYR A 339 8.62 1.56 15.51
C TYR A 339 8.78 2.94 16.15
N PHE A 340 9.42 3.85 15.41
CA PHE A 340 9.64 5.23 15.83
C PHE A 340 8.90 6.16 14.87
N SER A 341 8.11 7.06 15.40
CA SER A 341 7.36 8.02 14.58
C SER A 341 7.06 9.29 15.37
N PRO A 342 7.25 10.46 14.78
CA PRO A 342 6.73 11.68 15.37
C PRO A 342 5.20 11.63 15.46
N ILE A 343 4.66 12.01 16.62
CA ILE A 343 3.22 12.19 16.79
C ILE A 343 2.77 13.62 16.44
N SER A 344 3.73 14.55 16.38
CA SER A 344 3.52 15.93 15.93
C SER A 344 4.86 16.58 15.60
N LYS A 345 4.86 17.80 15.09
CA LYS A 345 6.10 18.58 14.89
C LYS A 345 6.85 18.92 16.19
N SER A 346 6.23 18.73 17.34
CA SER A 346 6.82 19.00 18.65
C SER A 346 7.21 17.75 19.44
N CYS A 347 6.76 16.57 19.03
CA CYS A 347 6.91 15.36 19.83
C CYS A 347 7.17 14.13 18.97
N ASP A 348 8.28 13.44 19.24
CA ASP A 348 8.61 12.12 18.72
C ASP A 348 8.09 11.05 19.69
N ALA A 349 7.98 9.81 19.24
CA ALA A 349 7.62 8.69 20.11
C ALA A 349 8.23 7.36 19.69
N THR A 350 8.48 6.54 20.71
CA THR A 350 8.75 5.11 20.58
C THR A 350 7.43 4.39 20.75
N TYR A 351 6.99 3.65 19.72
CA TYR A 351 5.72 2.93 19.70
C TYR A 351 5.94 1.42 19.83
N PHE A 352 5.14 0.81 20.73
CA PHE A 352 4.89 -0.63 20.75
C PHE A 352 3.42 -0.84 20.47
N SER A 353 3.10 -1.42 19.32
CA SER A 353 1.73 -1.72 18.93
C SER A 353 1.54 -3.24 18.91
N LEU A 354 0.49 -3.74 19.52
CA LEU A 354 0.15 -5.16 19.49
C LEU A 354 -1.32 -5.38 19.11
N SER A 355 -1.57 -6.52 18.48
CA SER A 355 -2.91 -7.07 18.26
C SER A 355 -3.09 -8.32 19.10
N SER A 356 -4.23 -8.46 19.76
CA SER A 356 -4.55 -9.61 20.61
C SER A 356 -5.88 -10.25 20.22
N LYS A 357 -6.14 -11.43 20.77
CA LYS A 357 -7.49 -12.01 20.77
C LYS A 357 -8.39 -11.17 21.66
N ASP A 358 -9.70 -11.18 21.36
CA ASP A 358 -10.68 -10.48 22.18
C ASP A 358 -10.69 -10.99 23.62
N GLY A 359 -10.68 -10.07 24.56
CA GLY A 359 -10.62 -10.39 25.99
C GLY A 359 -9.23 -10.76 26.53
N GLU A 360 -8.20 -10.85 25.65
CA GLU A 360 -6.82 -11.23 26.03
C GLU A 360 -5.82 -10.04 25.93
N SER A 361 -6.29 -8.80 25.82
CA SER A 361 -5.42 -7.63 25.67
C SER A 361 -4.48 -7.42 26.87
N LEU A 362 -4.91 -7.72 28.10
CA LEU A 362 -4.04 -7.61 29.28
C LEU A 362 -2.92 -8.67 29.30
N PRO A 363 -3.17 -9.98 29.16
CA PRO A 363 -2.11 -10.98 29.02
C PRO A 363 -1.15 -10.70 27.88
N ALA A 364 -1.67 -10.24 26.72
CA ALA A 364 -0.86 -9.86 25.56
C ALA A 364 0.06 -8.69 25.88
N PHE A 365 -0.45 -7.66 26.56
CA PHE A 365 0.33 -6.51 26.98
C PHE A 365 1.37 -6.86 28.05
N GLU A 366 1.01 -7.69 29.03
CA GLU A 366 1.97 -8.21 30.01
C GLU A 366 3.13 -8.95 29.32
N SER A 367 2.84 -9.79 28.32
CA SER A 367 3.87 -10.50 27.55
C SER A 367 4.76 -9.55 26.73
N LEU A 368 4.17 -8.55 26.07
CA LEU A 368 4.93 -7.52 25.36
C LEU A 368 5.90 -6.81 26.33
N LEU A 369 5.42 -6.41 27.51
CA LEU A 369 6.26 -5.75 28.51
C LEU A 369 7.40 -6.63 29.00
N LEU A 370 7.21 -7.95 29.15
CA LEU A 370 8.29 -8.87 29.50
C LEU A 370 9.39 -8.91 28.44
N GLU A 371 9.05 -8.88 27.14
CA GLU A 371 10.04 -8.82 26.06
C GLU A 371 10.76 -7.46 26.01
N VAL A 372 10.05 -6.35 26.27
CA VAL A 372 10.64 -5.02 26.44
C VAL A 372 11.63 -5.01 27.61
N GLU A 373 11.27 -5.62 28.74
CA GLU A 373 12.15 -5.78 29.91
C GLU A 373 13.38 -6.66 29.61
N LYS A 374 13.23 -7.76 28.83
CA LYS A 374 14.38 -8.56 28.38
C LYS A 374 15.34 -7.73 27.54
N MET A 375 14.82 -6.96 26.57
CA MET A 375 15.62 -6.06 25.76
C MET A 375 16.37 -5.04 26.66
N THR A 376 15.67 -4.47 27.62
CA THR A 376 16.21 -3.43 28.50
C THR A 376 17.31 -3.97 29.42
N ARG A 377 17.14 -5.19 29.99
CA ARG A 377 18.07 -5.77 30.96
C ARG A 377 19.24 -6.52 30.34
N PHE A 378 19.01 -7.24 29.25
CA PHE A 378 19.97 -8.14 28.63
C PHE A 378 20.46 -7.68 27.26
N GLY A 379 19.71 -6.75 26.61
CA GLY A 379 20.05 -6.26 25.28
C GLY A 379 19.79 -7.27 24.16
N PHE A 380 20.49 -7.05 23.06
CA PHE A 380 20.52 -7.90 21.87
C PHE A 380 21.80 -8.73 21.83
N THR A 381 21.86 -9.72 20.95
CA THR A 381 23.04 -10.57 20.72
C THR A 381 23.87 -10.07 19.55
N GLN A 382 25.13 -10.50 19.47
CA GLN A 382 25.99 -10.16 18.32
C GLN A 382 25.43 -10.72 17.01
N ALA A 383 24.82 -11.90 17.03
CA ALA A 383 24.25 -12.52 15.84
C ALA A 383 23.04 -11.74 15.29
N GLU A 384 22.16 -11.18 16.16
CA GLU A 384 21.10 -10.28 15.75
C GLU A 384 21.66 -9.01 15.09
N LEU A 385 22.69 -8.40 15.70
CA LEU A 385 23.32 -7.19 15.14
C LEU A 385 23.97 -7.47 13.78
N ASP A 386 24.65 -8.58 13.62
CA ASP A 386 25.35 -8.94 12.38
C ASP A 386 24.32 -9.16 11.24
N ARG A 387 23.18 -9.80 11.54
CA ARG A 387 22.09 -9.98 10.56
C ARG A 387 21.50 -8.64 10.12
N VAL A 388 21.13 -7.77 11.06
CA VAL A 388 20.53 -6.49 10.70
C VAL A 388 21.50 -5.61 9.93
N LYS A 389 22.80 -5.60 10.26
CA LYS A 389 23.82 -4.91 9.50
C LYS A 389 23.92 -5.44 8.06
N THR A 390 23.94 -6.75 7.90
CA THR A 390 24.03 -7.41 6.59
C THR A 390 22.81 -7.04 5.72
N ASN A 391 21.61 -7.14 6.27
CA ASN A 391 20.37 -6.81 5.55
C ASN A 391 20.31 -5.31 5.20
N TYR A 392 20.73 -4.44 6.11
CA TYR A 392 20.77 -3.00 5.91
C TYR A 392 21.72 -2.62 4.75
N MET A 393 22.94 -3.17 4.75
CA MET A 393 23.89 -2.95 3.68
C MET A 393 23.38 -3.45 2.33
N ARG A 394 22.83 -4.66 2.28
CA ARG A 394 22.30 -5.24 1.04
C ARG A 394 21.19 -4.39 0.44
N ARG A 395 20.31 -3.81 1.31
CA ARG A 395 19.26 -2.87 0.87
C ARG A 395 19.86 -1.60 0.24
N LEU A 396 20.87 -1.01 0.86
CA LEU A 396 21.51 0.21 0.33
C LEU A 396 22.31 -0.06 -0.95
N GLU A 397 22.98 -1.20 -1.05
CA GLU A 397 23.66 -1.62 -2.28
C GLU A 397 22.67 -1.72 -3.44
N ARG A 398 21.52 -2.37 -3.20
CA ARG A 398 20.46 -2.45 -4.20
C ARG A 398 19.90 -1.08 -4.60
N ALA A 399 19.68 -0.18 -3.63
CA ALA A 399 19.23 1.18 -3.91
C ALA A 399 20.23 1.95 -4.76
N ALA A 400 21.53 1.83 -4.46
CA ALA A 400 22.61 2.46 -5.22
C ALA A 400 22.74 1.88 -6.65
N GLU A 401 22.63 0.56 -6.82
CA GLU A 401 22.65 -0.10 -8.13
C GLU A 401 21.48 0.33 -9.03
N ASN A 402 20.30 0.55 -8.44
CA ASN A 402 19.08 0.94 -9.15
C ASN A 402 18.84 2.47 -9.19
N THR A 403 19.80 3.30 -8.80
CA THR A 403 19.65 4.77 -8.75
C THR A 403 19.18 5.34 -10.09
N ALA A 404 19.72 4.86 -11.22
CA ALA A 404 19.35 5.31 -12.56
C ALA A 404 17.93 4.90 -12.99
N ASP A 405 17.32 3.97 -12.27
CA ASP A 405 15.98 3.43 -12.56
C ASP A 405 14.89 3.99 -11.62
N ARG A 406 15.25 4.88 -10.68
CA ARG A 406 14.29 5.57 -9.78
C ARG A 406 13.30 6.38 -10.61
N LYS A 407 12.01 6.23 -10.27
CA LYS A 407 10.93 6.98 -10.92
C LYS A 407 10.86 8.42 -10.40
N ASN A 408 10.31 9.32 -11.22
CA ASN A 408 10.14 10.73 -10.87
C ASN A 408 9.48 10.93 -9.50
N ALA A 409 8.38 10.24 -9.24
CA ALA A 409 7.62 10.35 -7.98
C ALA A 409 8.43 9.96 -6.73
N GLU A 410 9.43 9.09 -6.85
CA GLU A 410 10.23 8.61 -5.72
C GLU A 410 11.15 9.69 -5.11
N PHE A 411 11.40 10.78 -5.85
CA PHE A 411 12.21 11.90 -5.36
C PHE A 411 11.38 12.95 -4.61
N VAL A 412 10.07 12.99 -4.82
CA VAL A 412 9.20 14.04 -4.29
C VAL A 412 9.13 14.01 -2.76
N SER A 413 9.03 12.80 -2.16
CA SER A 413 8.94 12.64 -0.70
C SER A 413 10.18 13.16 0.02
N ASP A 414 11.38 12.96 -0.56
CA ASP A 414 12.64 13.45 0.01
C ASP A 414 12.67 14.98 0.03
N MET A 415 12.15 15.62 -1.03
CA MET A 415 12.07 17.08 -1.14
C MET A 415 11.05 17.67 -0.17
N ILE A 416 9.88 17.01 -0.01
CA ILE A 416 8.88 17.38 1.01
C ILE A 416 9.50 17.29 2.40
N THR A 417 10.17 16.19 2.73
CA THR A 417 10.81 15.97 4.02
C THR A 417 11.93 16.98 4.27
N HIS A 418 12.71 17.33 3.25
CA HIS A 418 13.71 18.39 3.35
C HIS A 418 13.07 19.76 3.62
N PHE A 419 11.97 20.10 2.95
CA PHE A 419 11.29 21.37 3.18
C PHE A 419 10.65 21.44 4.57
N SER A 420 9.87 20.42 4.95
CA SER A 420 9.06 20.40 6.17
C SER A 420 9.88 20.13 7.43
N ASP A 421 10.90 19.26 7.33
CA ASP A 421 11.62 18.70 8.48
C ASP A 421 13.13 18.88 8.45
N LYS A 422 13.67 19.46 7.38
CA LYS A 422 15.11 19.78 7.23
C LYS A 422 16.06 18.57 7.17
N TYR A 423 15.55 17.36 6.92
CA TYR A 423 16.44 16.24 6.62
C TYR A 423 17.13 16.40 5.26
N PRO A 424 18.37 15.90 5.08
CA PRO A 424 19.06 16.01 3.80
C PRO A 424 18.42 15.14 2.73
N ILE A 425 18.48 15.58 1.48
CA ILE A 425 18.10 14.79 0.30
C ILE A 425 19.31 13.96 -0.10
N LEU A 426 19.35 12.67 0.24
CA LEU A 426 20.51 11.83 -0.02
C LEU A 426 20.42 11.15 -1.40
N ASP A 427 21.48 11.29 -2.21
CA ASP A 427 21.67 10.39 -3.35
C ASP A 427 21.98 8.98 -2.85
N PRO A 428 21.36 7.89 -3.40
CA PRO A 428 21.55 6.53 -2.89
C PRO A 428 23.00 6.02 -2.94
N VAL A 429 23.81 6.47 -3.91
CA VAL A 429 25.22 6.10 -3.98
C VAL A 429 25.99 6.78 -2.85
N TYR A 430 25.72 8.06 -2.60
CA TYR A 430 26.31 8.80 -1.49
C TYR A 430 25.83 8.24 -0.13
N GLU A 431 24.55 7.89 0.00
CA GLU A 431 24.02 7.26 1.21
C GLU A 431 24.72 5.93 1.52
N LEU A 432 24.96 5.09 0.50
CA LEU A 432 25.72 3.86 0.66
C LEU A 432 27.16 4.12 1.16
N GLU A 433 27.83 5.16 0.65
CA GLU A 433 29.18 5.56 1.13
C GLU A 433 29.14 6.00 2.59
N VAL A 434 28.18 6.83 2.97
CA VAL A 434 27.97 7.27 4.36
C VAL A 434 27.73 6.08 5.28
N ALA A 435 26.84 5.16 4.88
CA ALA A 435 26.55 3.95 5.65
C ALA A 435 27.79 3.03 5.81
N LYS A 436 28.56 2.81 4.72
CA LYS A 436 29.83 2.06 4.77
C LYS A 436 30.83 2.70 5.73
N GLY A 437 30.81 4.02 5.81
CA GLY A 437 31.65 4.76 6.75
C GLY A 437 31.26 4.54 8.20
N TYR A 438 29.97 4.57 8.54
CA TYR A 438 29.50 4.48 9.93
C TYR A 438 29.34 3.04 10.45
N LEU A 439 28.92 2.10 9.61
CA LEU A 439 28.53 0.75 10.01
C LEU A 439 29.59 -0.05 10.80
N PRO A 440 30.91 0.01 10.46
CA PRO A 440 31.94 -0.71 11.21
C PRO A 440 32.08 -0.26 12.67
N PHE A 441 31.66 0.98 12.98
CA PHE A 441 31.79 1.58 14.31
C PHE A 441 30.55 1.36 15.20
N ILE A 442 29.46 0.85 14.65
CA ILE A 442 28.28 0.47 15.43
C ILE A 442 28.61 -0.82 16.16
N GLN A 443 28.69 -0.75 17.50
CA GLN A 443 29.01 -1.88 18.37
C GLN A 443 27.77 -2.31 19.16
N LEU A 444 27.75 -3.59 19.58
CA LEU A 444 26.61 -4.17 20.30
C LEU A 444 26.33 -3.41 21.62
N ASP A 445 27.35 -3.05 22.37
CA ASP A 445 27.19 -2.33 23.63
C ASP A 445 26.50 -0.98 23.44
N GLN A 446 26.78 -0.27 22.34
CA GLN A 446 26.12 1.00 22.01
C GLN A 446 24.64 0.79 21.69
N ILE A 447 24.33 -0.23 20.89
CA ILE A 447 22.93 -0.61 20.56
C ILE A 447 22.16 -0.94 21.85
N ASN A 448 22.73 -1.76 22.72
CA ASN A 448 22.08 -2.17 23.97
C ASN A 448 21.88 -0.99 24.92
N GLN A 449 22.84 -0.09 24.99
CA GLN A 449 22.70 1.13 25.79
C GLN A 449 21.60 2.06 25.25
N ILE A 450 21.51 2.24 23.92
CA ILE A 450 20.45 3.04 23.29
C ILE A 450 19.09 2.38 23.53
N ALA A 451 18.95 1.07 23.31
CA ALA A 451 17.72 0.33 23.56
C ALA A 451 17.23 0.50 25.01
N GLN A 452 18.14 0.43 25.98
CA GLN A 452 17.83 0.66 27.41
C GLN A 452 17.31 2.09 27.65
N GLN A 453 17.95 3.09 27.04
CA GLN A 453 17.61 4.52 27.26
C GLN A 453 16.30 4.95 26.59
N MET A 454 15.82 4.21 25.59
CA MET A 454 14.54 4.48 24.92
C MET A 454 13.34 4.16 25.81
N ILE A 455 13.52 3.35 26.85
CA ILE A 455 12.45 2.93 27.75
C ILE A 455 12.51 3.75 29.04
N THR A 456 11.67 4.76 29.12
CA THR A 456 11.58 5.65 30.29
C THR A 456 10.33 5.33 31.14
N PRO A 457 10.33 5.60 32.44
CA PRO A 457 9.13 5.46 33.28
C PRO A 457 8.11 6.58 33.03
N GLU A 458 8.59 7.76 32.67
CA GLU A 458 7.75 8.93 32.35
C GLU A 458 7.30 8.92 30.88
N ASN A 459 6.37 9.77 30.56
CA ASN A 459 5.86 10.04 29.21
C ASN A 459 5.17 8.85 28.52
N ARG A 460 4.70 7.88 29.31
CA ARG A 460 4.00 6.70 28.79
C ARG A 460 2.55 7.01 28.48
N VAL A 461 2.08 6.54 27.35
CA VAL A 461 0.67 6.54 26.97
C VAL A 461 0.30 5.12 26.50
N VAL A 462 -0.81 4.59 27.00
CA VAL A 462 -1.34 3.29 26.59
C VAL A 462 -2.78 3.49 26.14
N VAL A 463 -3.09 3.05 24.92
CA VAL A 463 -4.46 3.05 24.40
C VAL A 463 -4.84 1.61 24.09
N VAL A 464 -5.87 1.11 24.77
CA VAL A 464 -6.49 -0.18 24.51
C VAL A 464 -7.74 0.06 23.66
N SER A 465 -7.76 -0.51 22.46
CA SER A 465 -8.91 -0.45 21.55
C SER A 465 -9.52 -1.85 21.43
N SER A 466 -10.84 -1.98 21.59
CA SER A 466 -11.51 -3.27 21.59
C SER A 466 -12.90 -3.21 20.95
N PRO A 467 -13.39 -4.32 20.39
CA PRO A 467 -14.80 -4.45 20.06
C PRO A 467 -15.69 -4.31 21.29
N GLU A 468 -16.77 -3.54 21.17
CA GLU A 468 -17.78 -3.40 22.22
C GLU A 468 -18.76 -4.60 22.14
N ARG A 469 -18.52 -5.59 23.01
CA ARG A 469 -19.32 -6.83 23.01
C ARG A 469 -19.50 -7.43 24.40
N GLU A 470 -20.65 -8.07 24.58
CA GLU A 470 -20.90 -8.88 25.76
C GLU A 470 -19.92 -10.06 25.84
N GLY A 471 -19.31 -10.24 27.00
CA GLY A 471 -18.34 -11.32 27.26
C GLY A 471 -16.89 -11.02 26.88
N VAL A 472 -16.59 -9.89 26.22
CA VAL A 472 -15.21 -9.45 25.97
C VAL A 472 -14.68 -8.75 27.22
N SER A 473 -13.65 -9.32 27.83
CA SER A 473 -12.97 -8.70 28.97
C SER A 473 -12.09 -7.56 28.52
N ILE A 474 -12.31 -6.37 29.07
CA ILE A 474 -11.51 -5.17 28.81
C ILE A 474 -10.78 -4.80 30.11
N PRO A 475 -9.45 -4.58 30.07
CA PRO A 475 -8.69 -4.27 31.27
C PRO A 475 -9.07 -2.91 31.85
N ALA A 476 -9.06 -2.81 33.19
CA ALA A 476 -9.12 -1.51 33.85
C ALA A 476 -7.75 -0.81 33.83
N ALA A 477 -7.73 0.51 33.97
CA ALA A 477 -6.49 1.30 33.98
C ALA A 477 -5.51 0.84 35.07
N ASP A 478 -6.02 0.46 36.27
CA ASP A 478 -5.18 -0.05 37.34
C ASP A 478 -4.48 -1.37 37.00
N GLN A 479 -5.11 -2.23 36.18
CA GLN A 479 -4.51 -3.47 35.72
C GLN A 479 -3.36 -3.21 34.74
N ILE A 480 -3.50 -2.20 33.89
CA ILE A 480 -2.41 -1.78 32.99
C ILE A 480 -1.23 -1.22 33.79
N ASN A 481 -1.49 -0.42 34.83
CA ASN A 481 -0.44 0.07 35.73
C ASN A 481 0.24 -1.07 36.50
N GLU A 482 -0.50 -2.08 36.92
CA GLU A 482 0.03 -3.25 37.61
C GLU A 482 0.89 -4.11 36.66
N ALA A 483 0.55 -4.18 35.37
CA ALA A 483 1.34 -4.89 34.36
C ALA A 483 2.77 -4.32 34.25
N PHE A 484 2.95 -3.01 34.30
CA PHE A 484 4.27 -2.38 34.30
C PHE A 484 5.09 -2.81 35.55
N LYS A 485 4.47 -2.86 36.72
CA LYS A 485 5.18 -3.28 37.95
C LYS A 485 5.56 -4.75 37.91
N LYS A 486 4.66 -5.62 37.49
CA LYS A 486 4.92 -7.05 37.33
C LYS A 486 6.08 -7.32 36.37
N ALA A 487 6.10 -6.61 35.22
CA ALA A 487 7.18 -6.76 34.26
C ALA A 487 8.52 -6.30 34.83
N ALA A 488 8.55 -5.19 35.58
CA ALA A 488 9.74 -4.65 36.24
C ALA A 488 10.29 -5.60 37.34
N GLU A 489 9.44 -6.40 37.99
CA GLU A 489 9.83 -7.34 39.06
C GLU A 489 10.06 -8.76 38.54
N ALA A 490 9.74 -9.05 37.29
CA ALA A 490 9.80 -10.40 36.72
C ALA A 490 11.23 -10.97 36.70
N GLN A 491 11.36 -12.27 37.00
CA GLN A 491 12.59 -13.04 36.79
C GLN A 491 12.65 -13.44 35.31
N LEU A 492 13.64 -12.96 34.58
CA LEU A 492 13.76 -13.14 33.14
C LEU A 492 15.10 -13.76 32.78
N GLU A 493 15.11 -14.53 31.71
CA GLU A 493 16.33 -15.04 31.08
C GLU A 493 16.64 -14.25 29.82
N ALA A 494 17.92 -14.14 29.47
CA ALA A 494 18.36 -13.51 28.24
C ALA A 494 17.83 -14.27 27.01
N TYR A 495 17.57 -13.52 25.92
CA TYR A 495 17.21 -14.14 24.65
C TYR A 495 18.35 -15.04 24.15
N ALA A 496 17.99 -16.24 23.71
CA ALA A 496 18.89 -17.19 23.07
C ALA A 496 18.27 -17.68 21.76
N GLU A 497 19.09 -17.82 20.74
CA GLU A 497 18.64 -18.29 19.44
C GLU A 497 19.40 -19.54 18.98
N GLU A 498 18.70 -20.35 18.18
CA GLU A 498 19.31 -21.45 17.43
C GLU A 498 19.58 -21.01 16.00
N VAL A 499 20.78 -21.27 15.49
CA VAL A 499 21.17 -21.00 14.12
C VAL A 499 21.55 -22.31 13.44
N SER A 500 20.87 -22.67 12.37
CA SER A 500 21.21 -23.84 11.56
C SER A 500 22.23 -23.48 10.47
N ASN A 501 23.29 -24.30 10.38
CA ASN A 501 24.30 -24.24 9.32
C ASN A 501 23.99 -25.17 8.13
N GLU A 502 22.87 -25.89 8.15
CA GLU A 502 22.46 -26.77 7.06
C GLU A 502 22.27 -25.99 5.75
N PRO A 503 22.55 -26.60 4.59
CA PRO A 503 22.20 -25.97 3.30
C PRO A 503 20.69 -25.88 3.17
N LEU A 504 20.21 -24.82 2.46
CA LEU A 504 18.77 -24.64 2.19
C LEU A 504 18.19 -25.85 1.44
N VAL A 505 18.93 -26.34 0.48
CA VAL A 505 18.66 -27.58 -0.28
C VAL A 505 19.98 -28.29 -0.51
N ASP A 506 20.02 -29.59 -0.25
CA ASP A 506 21.19 -30.41 -0.62
C ASP A 506 21.19 -30.72 -2.12
N ALA A 507 21.85 -29.85 -2.88
CA ALA A 507 21.95 -29.95 -4.34
C ALA A 507 22.55 -31.29 -4.80
N SER A 508 23.40 -31.94 -3.99
CA SER A 508 24.04 -33.22 -4.33
C SER A 508 23.06 -34.40 -4.33
N SER A 509 21.94 -34.26 -3.63
CA SER A 509 20.88 -35.29 -3.58
C SER A 509 19.89 -35.20 -4.75
N ILE A 510 19.94 -34.11 -5.52
CA ILE A 510 18.98 -33.86 -6.61
C ILE A 510 19.49 -34.47 -7.91
N LYS A 511 18.64 -35.29 -8.57
CA LYS A 511 18.89 -35.76 -9.90
C LYS A 511 18.45 -34.74 -10.93
N ALA A 512 19.37 -34.00 -11.49
CA ALA A 512 19.09 -32.97 -12.48
C ALA A 512 18.32 -33.53 -13.73
N GLY A 513 17.33 -32.75 -14.18
CA GLY A 513 16.73 -32.96 -15.50
C GLY A 513 17.60 -32.38 -16.61
N LYS A 514 17.04 -32.27 -17.82
CA LYS A 514 17.77 -31.74 -18.99
C LYS A 514 16.89 -30.79 -19.80
N VAL A 515 17.50 -29.78 -20.37
CA VAL A 515 16.92 -29.04 -21.49
C VAL A 515 16.97 -29.93 -22.72
N VAL A 516 15.82 -30.37 -23.24
CA VAL A 516 15.69 -31.28 -24.38
C VAL A 516 15.45 -30.54 -25.70
N SER A 517 15.03 -29.26 -25.62
CA SER A 517 14.81 -28.40 -26.79
C SER A 517 15.00 -26.94 -26.43
N GLU A 518 15.61 -26.20 -27.32
CA GLU A 518 15.77 -24.74 -27.28
C GLU A 518 15.25 -24.12 -28.56
N LYS A 519 14.45 -23.05 -28.48
CA LYS A 519 13.94 -22.32 -29.65
C LYS A 519 13.64 -20.87 -29.33
N ASP A 520 13.53 -20.04 -30.36
CA ASP A 520 13.05 -18.67 -30.21
C ASP A 520 11.53 -18.63 -29.88
N GLY A 521 11.15 -17.71 -29.04
CA GLY A 521 9.77 -17.44 -28.68
C GLY A 521 9.30 -16.08 -29.20
N VAL A 522 8.07 -15.69 -28.85
CA VAL A 522 7.54 -14.37 -29.15
C VAL A 522 8.19 -13.30 -28.26
N PHE A 523 8.11 -12.05 -28.68
CA PHE A 523 8.57 -10.88 -27.89
C PHE A 523 10.04 -10.98 -27.48
N ASP A 524 10.92 -11.46 -28.37
CA ASP A 524 12.36 -11.67 -28.13
C ASP A 524 12.66 -12.61 -26.96
N SER A 525 11.76 -13.54 -26.66
CA SER A 525 11.99 -14.57 -25.64
C SER A 525 12.67 -15.81 -26.20
N LYS A 526 13.26 -16.62 -25.31
CA LYS A 526 13.77 -17.97 -25.59
C LYS A 526 12.91 -18.98 -24.85
N ILE A 527 12.70 -20.14 -25.47
CA ILE A 527 11.92 -21.23 -24.88
C ILE A 527 12.83 -22.43 -24.69
N TRP A 528 12.88 -22.95 -23.47
CA TRP A 528 13.49 -24.24 -23.14
C TRP A 528 12.41 -25.24 -22.74
N ALA A 529 12.40 -26.40 -23.39
CA ALA A 529 11.59 -27.53 -22.96
C ALA A 529 12.44 -28.44 -22.08
N LEU A 530 11.94 -28.80 -20.90
CA LEU A 530 12.64 -29.68 -19.96
C LEU A 530 12.15 -31.14 -20.11
N SER A 531 13.00 -32.09 -19.70
CA SER A 531 12.72 -33.54 -19.78
C SER A 531 11.51 -34.00 -18.96
N ASN A 532 11.08 -33.21 -17.95
CA ASN A 532 9.90 -33.46 -17.11
C ASN A 532 8.62 -32.77 -17.62
N GLY A 533 8.64 -32.16 -18.81
CA GLY A 533 7.48 -31.50 -19.42
C GLY A 533 7.28 -30.03 -19.01
N VAL A 534 8.17 -29.46 -18.23
CA VAL A 534 8.15 -28.02 -17.90
C VAL A 534 8.64 -27.23 -19.13
N LYS A 535 7.97 -26.12 -19.42
CA LYS A 535 8.33 -25.12 -20.42
C LYS A 535 8.87 -23.87 -19.71
N VAL A 536 10.11 -23.50 -20.00
CA VAL A 536 10.71 -22.27 -19.46
C VAL A 536 10.79 -21.23 -20.57
N VAL A 537 10.17 -20.07 -20.36
CA VAL A 537 10.14 -18.94 -21.30
C VAL A 537 10.96 -17.81 -20.68
N ILE A 538 12.04 -17.42 -21.34
CA ILE A 538 13.01 -16.49 -20.78
C ILE A 538 13.07 -15.24 -21.66
N LYS A 539 12.88 -14.07 -21.06
CA LYS A 539 13.06 -12.77 -21.70
C LYS A 539 14.10 -11.95 -20.93
N PRO A 540 15.37 -11.98 -21.38
CA PRO A 540 16.37 -11.07 -20.82
C PRO A 540 15.98 -9.61 -21.10
N THR A 541 16.10 -8.76 -20.11
CA THR A 541 15.83 -7.32 -20.19
C THR A 541 16.90 -6.53 -19.43
N ASN A 542 16.99 -5.25 -19.72
CA ASN A 542 17.88 -4.30 -19.05
C ASN A 542 17.11 -3.14 -18.38
N TYR A 543 15.82 -3.31 -18.13
CA TYR A 543 14.99 -2.25 -17.54
C TYR A 543 15.37 -1.93 -16.09
N LYS A 544 15.84 -2.94 -15.34
CA LYS A 544 16.46 -2.79 -14.02
C LYS A 544 17.66 -3.72 -13.90
N LYS A 545 18.75 -3.19 -13.33
CA LYS A 545 20.01 -3.94 -13.19
C LYS A 545 19.92 -5.08 -12.17
N ASP A 546 19.20 -4.84 -11.07
CA ASP A 546 19.08 -5.78 -9.94
C ASP A 546 17.64 -6.28 -9.78
N GLU A 547 17.07 -6.84 -10.87
CA GLU A 547 15.73 -7.44 -10.82
C GLU A 547 15.62 -8.64 -11.76
N VAL A 548 15.10 -9.75 -11.22
CA VAL A 548 14.56 -10.87 -11.95
C VAL A 548 13.19 -11.21 -11.40
N ILE A 549 12.23 -11.48 -12.31
CA ILE A 549 10.86 -11.91 -11.98
C ILE A 549 10.62 -13.27 -12.58
N ILE A 550 10.11 -14.21 -11.79
CA ILE A 550 9.81 -15.57 -12.19
C ILE A 550 8.38 -15.90 -11.81
N SER A 551 7.61 -16.44 -12.75
CA SER A 551 6.29 -17.01 -12.47
C SER A 551 6.22 -18.42 -13.04
N ALA A 552 6.01 -19.39 -12.16
CA ALA A 552 5.72 -20.78 -12.54
C ALA A 552 4.22 -21.03 -12.39
N SER A 553 3.56 -21.56 -13.40
CA SER A 553 2.13 -21.83 -13.40
C SER A 553 1.81 -23.16 -14.07
N VAL A 554 0.99 -23.96 -13.42
CA VAL A 554 0.47 -25.23 -13.95
C VAL A 554 -1.06 -25.24 -13.78
N ASP A 555 -1.77 -25.82 -14.73
CA ASP A 555 -3.21 -26.00 -14.69
C ASP A 555 -3.65 -26.88 -13.51
N GLY A 556 -4.83 -26.59 -12.94
CA GLY A 556 -5.40 -27.33 -11.82
C GLY A 556 -6.08 -26.40 -10.82
N GLY A 557 -5.34 -25.96 -9.81
CA GLY A 557 -5.87 -25.07 -8.75
C GLY A 557 -6.95 -25.75 -7.92
N THR A 558 -7.81 -24.93 -7.27
CA THR A 558 -8.91 -25.47 -6.47
C THR A 558 -9.95 -26.21 -7.27
N SER A 559 -10.01 -26.06 -8.61
CA SER A 559 -10.95 -26.76 -9.48
C SER A 559 -10.80 -28.29 -9.47
N VAL A 560 -9.60 -28.80 -9.22
CA VAL A 560 -9.28 -30.24 -9.15
C VAL A 560 -9.20 -30.77 -7.72
N VAL A 561 -9.32 -29.91 -6.73
CA VAL A 561 -9.28 -30.25 -5.31
C VAL A 561 -10.69 -30.69 -4.85
N PRO A 562 -10.83 -31.74 -4.01
CA PRO A 562 -12.13 -32.08 -3.41
C PRO A 562 -12.76 -30.90 -2.68
N VAL A 563 -14.09 -30.73 -2.81
CA VAL A 563 -14.78 -29.56 -2.27
C VAL A 563 -14.61 -29.40 -0.76
N GLU A 564 -14.49 -30.48 -0.01
CA GLU A 564 -14.24 -30.47 1.44
C GLU A 564 -12.86 -29.90 1.80
N CYS A 565 -11.92 -29.86 0.86
CA CYS A 565 -10.59 -29.29 1.08
C CYS A 565 -10.50 -27.80 0.73
N VAL A 566 -11.45 -27.27 -0.04
CA VAL A 566 -11.47 -25.87 -0.52
C VAL A 566 -11.37 -24.86 0.62
N PRO A 567 -12.10 -25.00 1.76
CA PRO A 567 -11.96 -24.07 2.89
C PRO A 567 -10.55 -23.93 3.43
N SER A 568 -9.74 -24.99 3.32
CA SER A 568 -8.34 -24.98 3.82
C SER A 568 -7.35 -24.28 2.88
N ILE A 569 -7.83 -23.77 1.73
CA ILE A 569 -6.97 -23.08 0.72
C ILE A 569 -7.46 -21.66 0.46
N GLU A 570 -8.75 -21.49 0.26
CA GLU A 570 -9.37 -20.21 -0.12
C GLU A 570 -9.37 -19.20 1.03
N ASN A 571 -9.81 -17.98 0.77
CA ASN A 571 -9.97 -16.92 1.76
C ASN A 571 -8.68 -16.59 2.56
N ASN A 572 -7.54 -16.59 1.87
CA ASN A 572 -6.20 -16.32 2.45
C ASN A 572 -5.67 -17.38 3.44
N VAL A 573 -6.39 -18.47 3.72
CA VAL A 573 -5.93 -19.54 4.62
C VAL A 573 -4.59 -20.11 4.13
N PHE A 574 -4.52 -20.46 2.83
CA PHE A 574 -3.29 -20.97 2.23
C PHE A 574 -2.14 -19.96 2.28
N SER A 575 -2.39 -18.71 1.96
CA SER A 575 -1.38 -17.66 1.99
C SER A 575 -0.80 -17.46 3.39
N LEU A 576 -1.65 -17.39 4.40
CA LEU A 576 -1.23 -17.24 5.80
C LEU A 576 -0.41 -18.45 6.29
N TRP A 577 -0.88 -19.68 5.96
CA TRP A 577 -0.10 -20.86 6.29
C TRP A 577 1.27 -20.86 5.61
N SER A 578 1.34 -20.59 4.31
CA SER A 578 2.61 -20.66 3.55
C SER A 578 3.64 -19.64 4.01
N GLN A 579 3.20 -18.49 4.53
CA GLN A 579 4.08 -17.46 5.11
C GLN A 579 4.65 -17.89 6.48
N ASN A 580 3.97 -18.77 7.19
CA ASN A 580 4.32 -19.20 8.54
C ASN A 580 4.97 -20.61 8.59
N SER A 581 4.96 -21.38 7.50
CA SER A 581 5.40 -22.78 7.53
C SER A 581 6.89 -23.01 7.21
N GLY A 582 7.53 -22.11 6.45
CA GLY A 582 8.90 -22.36 5.98
C GLY A 582 9.00 -23.47 4.93
N VAL A 583 10.19 -24.08 4.77
CA VAL A 583 10.47 -25.15 3.79
C VAL A 583 11.53 -26.14 4.30
N GLY A 584 11.42 -27.38 3.94
CA GLY A 584 12.41 -28.42 4.27
C GLY A 584 12.65 -28.55 5.78
N ASN A 585 13.87 -28.38 6.23
CA ASN A 585 14.25 -28.41 7.65
C ASN A 585 14.11 -27.04 8.35
N PHE A 586 13.71 -25.99 7.62
CA PHE A 586 13.64 -24.63 8.12
C PHE A 586 12.17 -24.22 8.33
N ASN A 587 11.76 -23.95 9.57
CA ASN A 587 10.52 -23.20 9.84
C ASN A 587 10.68 -21.75 9.36
N ALA A 588 9.61 -20.94 9.41
CA ALA A 588 9.63 -19.58 8.87
C ALA A 588 10.75 -18.71 9.49
N THR A 589 10.92 -18.77 10.82
CA THR A 589 11.98 -18.05 11.55
C THR A 589 13.39 -18.49 11.11
N ALA A 590 13.65 -19.79 11.05
CA ALA A 590 14.95 -20.34 10.64
C ALA A 590 15.23 -20.01 9.17
N LEU A 591 14.20 -20.06 8.30
CA LEU A 591 14.31 -19.68 6.89
C LEU A 591 14.67 -18.20 6.74
N LYS A 592 14.01 -17.32 7.47
CA LYS A 592 14.31 -15.88 7.48
C LYS A 592 15.76 -15.60 7.88
N LYS A 593 16.27 -16.29 8.95
CA LYS A 593 17.66 -16.21 9.37
C LYS A 593 18.63 -16.75 8.30
N LYS A 594 18.27 -17.85 7.63
CA LYS A 594 19.04 -18.46 6.54
C LYS A 594 19.19 -17.56 5.32
N LEU A 595 18.17 -16.75 5.04
CA LEU A 595 18.12 -15.82 3.90
C LEU A 595 18.73 -14.44 4.20
N THR A 596 19.41 -14.28 5.34
CA THR A 596 20.11 -13.02 5.67
C THR A 596 21.05 -12.59 4.54
N GLY A 597 20.93 -11.33 4.10
CA GLY A 597 21.72 -10.76 3.00
C GLY A 597 21.29 -11.20 1.60
N LYS A 598 20.19 -11.97 1.48
CA LYS A 598 19.64 -12.42 0.21
C LYS A 598 18.41 -11.59 -0.18
N ILE A 599 18.29 -11.32 -1.47
CA ILE A 599 17.08 -10.73 -2.07
C ILE A 599 16.42 -11.81 -2.93
N ALA A 600 15.65 -12.66 -2.28
CA ALA A 600 14.99 -13.83 -2.86
C ALA A 600 13.60 -13.97 -2.23
N ASN A 601 12.58 -13.42 -2.89
CA ASN A 601 11.19 -13.53 -2.47
C ASN A 601 10.52 -14.62 -3.30
N VAL A 602 10.01 -15.66 -2.65
CA VAL A 602 9.35 -16.79 -3.30
C VAL A 602 8.08 -17.13 -2.53
N SER A 603 6.95 -17.21 -3.24
CA SER A 603 5.65 -17.52 -2.64
C SER A 603 4.88 -18.51 -3.50
N PRO A 604 4.47 -19.67 -2.97
CA PRO A 604 3.57 -20.57 -3.66
C PRO A 604 2.15 -19.97 -3.69
N TYR A 605 1.36 -20.35 -4.70
CA TYR A 605 -0.05 -19.98 -4.78
C TYR A 605 -0.91 -21.11 -5.31
N ILE A 606 -2.17 -21.12 -4.90
CA ILE A 606 -3.23 -21.96 -5.46
C ILE A 606 -4.40 -21.05 -5.76
N SER A 607 -4.75 -20.88 -7.03
CA SER A 607 -5.93 -20.13 -7.48
C SER A 607 -7.03 -21.08 -7.92
N SER A 608 -8.12 -20.56 -8.49
CA SER A 608 -9.26 -21.40 -8.93
C SER A 608 -8.87 -22.45 -9.95
N TYR A 609 -8.05 -22.09 -10.97
CA TYR A 609 -7.77 -22.95 -12.13
C TYR A 609 -6.27 -23.19 -12.38
N SER A 610 -5.42 -22.67 -11.53
CA SER A 610 -3.97 -22.88 -11.61
C SER A 610 -3.32 -22.89 -10.24
N SER A 611 -2.15 -23.51 -10.16
CA SER A 611 -1.26 -23.45 -9.03
C SER A 611 0.17 -23.18 -9.45
N GLY A 612 1.01 -22.74 -8.55
CA GLY A 612 2.37 -22.42 -8.93
C GLY A 612 3.14 -21.64 -7.89
N VAL A 613 4.22 -20.99 -8.35
CA VAL A 613 5.12 -20.20 -7.50
C VAL A 613 5.43 -18.89 -8.21
N ASN A 614 5.27 -17.78 -7.51
CA ASN A 614 5.77 -16.47 -7.94
C ASN A 614 7.07 -16.16 -7.19
N ALA A 615 8.05 -15.63 -7.91
CA ALA A 615 9.32 -15.26 -7.32
C ALA A 615 9.84 -13.94 -7.89
N SER A 616 10.57 -13.20 -7.07
CA SER A 616 11.30 -12.02 -7.50
C SER A 616 12.55 -11.84 -6.65
N GLY A 617 13.59 -11.26 -7.22
CA GLY A 617 14.80 -10.98 -6.46
C GLY A 617 15.94 -10.43 -7.28
N SER A 618 17.12 -10.54 -6.72
CA SER A 618 18.36 -10.12 -7.36
C SER A 618 18.91 -11.24 -8.27
N PRO A 619 19.45 -10.91 -9.46
CA PRO A 619 20.21 -11.86 -10.27
C PRO A 619 21.37 -12.53 -9.51
N GLN A 620 21.96 -11.86 -8.54
CA GLN A 620 23.04 -12.41 -7.69
C GLN A 620 22.56 -13.56 -6.79
N ASP A 621 21.26 -13.57 -6.46
CA ASP A 621 20.63 -14.57 -5.60
C ASP A 621 19.79 -15.60 -6.39
N LEU A 622 20.01 -15.70 -7.71
CA LEU A 622 19.22 -16.55 -8.61
C LEU A 622 19.20 -18.02 -8.18
N GLU A 623 20.34 -18.57 -7.73
CA GLU A 623 20.38 -19.94 -7.19
C GLU A 623 19.48 -20.09 -5.95
N THR A 624 19.53 -19.14 -5.02
CA THR A 624 18.68 -19.16 -3.82
C THR A 624 17.20 -19.11 -4.21
N ILE A 625 16.82 -18.29 -5.21
CA ILE A 625 15.46 -18.25 -5.74
C ILE A 625 15.05 -19.61 -6.29
N MET A 626 15.90 -20.27 -7.10
CA MET A 626 15.62 -21.58 -7.67
C MET A 626 15.54 -22.68 -6.60
N GLN A 627 16.38 -22.62 -5.57
CA GLN A 627 16.31 -23.51 -4.41
C GLN A 627 14.97 -23.36 -3.67
N LEU A 628 14.51 -22.14 -3.45
CA LEU A 628 13.23 -21.87 -2.80
C LEU A 628 12.04 -22.35 -3.65
N ILE A 629 12.04 -22.13 -4.97
CA ILE A 629 11.01 -22.65 -5.87
C ILE A 629 10.96 -24.20 -5.75
N TYR A 630 12.11 -24.86 -5.81
CA TYR A 630 12.20 -26.29 -5.62
C TYR A 630 11.68 -26.73 -4.25
N ALA A 631 12.13 -26.06 -3.19
CA ALA A 631 11.78 -26.43 -1.81
C ALA A 631 10.27 -26.28 -1.53
N TYR A 632 9.64 -25.19 -2.01
CA TYR A 632 8.19 -25.05 -1.87
C TYR A 632 7.42 -26.16 -2.58
N ILE A 633 7.85 -26.62 -3.76
CA ILE A 633 7.13 -27.66 -4.50
C ILE A 633 7.41 -29.06 -3.94
N VAL A 634 8.66 -29.35 -3.55
CA VAL A 634 9.11 -30.72 -3.23
C VAL A 634 9.22 -30.98 -1.74
N MET A 635 9.52 -29.94 -0.95
CA MET A 635 9.84 -30.04 0.47
C MET A 635 8.92 -29.14 1.33
N PRO A 636 7.59 -29.12 1.08
CA PRO A 636 6.67 -28.32 1.90
C PRO A 636 6.62 -28.88 3.34
N ARG A 637 6.35 -28.02 4.30
CA ARG A 637 6.22 -28.38 5.72
C ARG A 637 4.74 -28.40 6.12
N PHE A 638 4.31 -29.49 6.76
CA PHE A 638 2.95 -29.63 7.30
C PHE A 638 3.00 -29.95 8.80
N GLU A 639 3.66 -29.05 9.54
CA GLU A 639 3.78 -29.17 11.00
C GLU A 639 2.55 -28.56 11.69
N ALA A 640 1.99 -29.28 12.66
CA ALA A 640 0.80 -28.83 13.38
C ALA A 640 1.01 -27.48 14.06
N SER A 641 2.15 -27.28 14.69
CA SER A 641 2.49 -26.01 15.37
C SER A 641 2.53 -24.80 14.41
N GLU A 642 3.00 -25.01 13.16
CA GLU A 642 3.10 -23.96 12.15
C GLU A 642 1.74 -23.67 11.49
N PHE A 643 0.78 -24.57 11.62
CA PHE A 643 -0.59 -24.38 11.16
C PHE A 643 -1.50 -23.76 12.23
N GLU A 644 -1.33 -24.14 13.50
CA GLU A 644 -2.19 -23.72 14.60
C GLU A 644 -2.11 -22.21 14.88
N ALA A 645 -0.91 -21.60 14.78
CA ALA A 645 -0.73 -20.17 15.00
C ALA A 645 -1.53 -19.30 14.00
N PRO A 646 -1.39 -19.43 12.67
CA PRO A 646 -2.20 -18.66 11.73
C PRO A 646 -3.71 -18.99 11.84
N MET A 647 -4.09 -20.22 12.20
CA MET A 647 -5.49 -20.57 12.43
C MET A 647 -6.07 -19.90 13.68
N ALA A 648 -5.29 -19.77 14.75
CA ALA A 648 -5.70 -19.01 15.93
C ALA A 648 -5.95 -17.53 15.58
N GLN A 649 -5.11 -16.94 14.74
CA GLN A 649 -5.30 -15.56 14.25
C GLN A 649 -6.62 -15.42 13.46
N ILE A 650 -6.87 -16.31 12.49
CA ILE A 650 -8.10 -16.28 11.69
C ILE A 650 -9.33 -16.44 12.59
N LYS A 651 -9.32 -17.39 13.53
CA LYS A 651 -10.41 -17.63 14.49
C LYS A 651 -10.66 -16.44 15.40
N ALA A 652 -9.63 -15.67 15.74
CA ALA A 652 -9.79 -14.47 16.55
C ALA A 652 -10.40 -13.29 15.79
N VAL A 653 -10.08 -13.14 14.49
CA VAL A 653 -10.45 -11.98 13.70
C VAL A 653 -11.80 -12.15 12.98
N VAL A 654 -12.11 -13.33 12.43
CA VAL A 654 -13.30 -13.55 11.60
C VAL A 654 -14.62 -13.22 12.31
N PRO A 655 -14.85 -13.58 13.59
CA PRO A 655 -16.09 -13.18 14.29
C PRO A 655 -16.31 -11.67 14.37
N ASN A 656 -15.21 -10.90 14.37
CA ASN A 656 -15.25 -9.44 14.37
C ASN A 656 -15.59 -8.90 12.98
N LEU A 657 -14.95 -9.45 11.95
CA LEU A 657 -15.25 -9.09 10.57
C LEU A 657 -16.72 -9.36 10.22
N GLU A 658 -17.33 -10.43 10.74
CA GLU A 658 -18.75 -10.74 10.50
C GLU A 658 -19.71 -9.68 11.06
N LYS A 659 -19.27 -8.78 11.95
CA LYS A 659 -20.03 -7.63 12.45
C LYS A 659 -19.82 -6.37 11.61
N ASN A 660 -18.77 -6.34 10.80
CA ASN A 660 -18.50 -5.19 9.96
C ASN A 660 -19.46 -5.14 8.76
N PRO A 661 -20.16 -4.01 8.54
CA PRO A 661 -21.11 -3.88 7.43
C PRO A 661 -20.50 -4.20 6.06
N ASN A 662 -19.30 -3.67 5.79
CA ASN A 662 -18.63 -3.89 4.50
C ASN A 662 -18.26 -5.36 4.27
N PHE A 663 -17.89 -6.09 5.33
CA PHE A 663 -17.64 -7.53 5.24
C PHE A 663 -18.92 -8.30 4.93
N THR A 664 -20.03 -7.91 5.53
CA THR A 664 -21.36 -8.48 5.22
C THR A 664 -21.75 -8.19 3.77
N LEU A 665 -21.48 -6.98 3.26
CA LEU A 665 -21.68 -6.63 1.85
C LEU A 665 -20.92 -7.57 0.92
N GLN A 666 -19.63 -7.80 1.18
CA GLN A 666 -18.80 -8.70 0.36
C GLN A 666 -19.28 -10.14 0.41
N ARG A 667 -19.70 -10.62 1.58
CA ARG A 667 -20.27 -11.97 1.74
C ARG A 667 -21.57 -12.14 0.92
N GLU A 668 -22.49 -11.20 1.02
CA GLU A 668 -23.74 -11.25 0.27
C GLU A 668 -23.51 -11.05 -1.25
N LEU A 669 -22.51 -10.28 -1.63
CA LEU A 669 -22.07 -10.15 -3.03
C LEU A 669 -21.60 -11.50 -3.59
N MET A 670 -20.64 -12.17 -2.94
CA MET A 670 -20.11 -13.46 -3.40
C MET A 670 -21.20 -14.53 -3.45
N LYS A 671 -22.04 -14.57 -2.41
CA LYS A 671 -23.19 -15.47 -2.32
C LYS A 671 -24.18 -15.25 -3.47
N THR A 672 -24.49 -13.99 -3.79
CA THR A 672 -25.41 -13.63 -4.87
C THR A 672 -24.78 -13.89 -6.23
N LEU A 673 -23.50 -13.50 -6.41
CA LEU A 673 -22.79 -13.64 -7.68
C LEU A 673 -22.68 -15.10 -8.13
N PHE A 674 -22.36 -16.02 -7.21
CA PHE A 674 -22.11 -17.43 -7.49
C PHE A 674 -23.20 -18.41 -6.98
N ASN A 675 -24.39 -17.90 -6.66
CA ASN A 675 -25.53 -18.72 -6.23
C ASN A 675 -25.19 -19.71 -5.09
N ASN A 676 -24.51 -19.23 -4.06
CA ASN A 676 -24.06 -20.06 -2.92
C ASN A 676 -23.18 -21.25 -3.33
N ASN A 677 -22.38 -21.13 -4.38
CA ASN A 677 -21.47 -22.20 -4.78
C ASN A 677 -20.44 -22.46 -3.65
N PRO A 678 -20.30 -23.71 -3.15
CA PRO A 678 -19.42 -24.01 -2.01
C PRO A 678 -17.92 -23.82 -2.32
N ARG A 679 -17.54 -23.67 -3.60
CA ARG A 679 -16.17 -23.34 -4.00
C ARG A 679 -15.89 -21.84 -4.03
N ARG A 680 -16.91 -21.01 -3.83
CA ARG A 680 -16.83 -19.53 -3.80
C ARG A 680 -17.45 -18.99 -2.50
N GLU A 681 -17.50 -19.82 -1.46
CA GLU A 681 -18.01 -19.40 -0.15
C GLU A 681 -17.05 -18.38 0.47
N PHE A 682 -17.60 -17.23 0.86
CA PHE A 682 -16.83 -16.18 1.52
C PHE A 682 -16.54 -16.60 2.97
N ILE A 683 -15.40 -16.20 3.52
CA ILE A 683 -14.97 -16.60 4.85
C ILE A 683 -16.04 -16.28 5.92
N SER A 684 -16.23 -17.21 6.83
CA SER A 684 -17.12 -17.09 7.97
C SER A 684 -16.62 -17.94 9.14
N SER A 685 -17.07 -17.66 10.34
CA SER A 685 -16.75 -18.49 11.51
C SER A 685 -17.10 -19.98 11.29
N ALA A 686 -18.24 -20.25 10.63
CA ALA A 686 -18.64 -21.61 10.28
C ALA A 686 -17.74 -22.26 9.22
N LEU A 687 -17.18 -21.48 8.28
CA LEU A 687 -16.24 -21.99 7.29
C LEU A 687 -14.86 -22.27 7.91
N VAL A 688 -14.42 -21.42 8.81
CA VAL A 688 -13.12 -21.57 9.53
C VAL A 688 -13.08 -22.88 10.33
N GLU A 689 -14.20 -23.32 10.89
CA GLU A 689 -14.29 -24.62 11.59
C GLU A 689 -14.10 -25.84 10.67
N LYS A 690 -14.24 -25.68 9.35
CA LYS A 690 -13.98 -26.73 8.34
C LYS A 690 -12.51 -26.80 7.91
N VAL A 691 -11.72 -25.81 8.28
CA VAL A 691 -10.28 -25.72 7.91
C VAL A 691 -9.48 -26.74 8.70
N SER A 692 -8.62 -27.50 8.03
CA SER A 692 -7.75 -28.48 8.69
C SER A 692 -6.43 -28.65 7.94
N LEU A 693 -5.35 -28.95 8.67
CA LEU A 693 -4.03 -29.25 8.11
C LEU A 693 -4.07 -30.44 7.14
N VAL A 694 -4.85 -31.48 7.47
CA VAL A 694 -5.01 -32.67 6.61
C VAL A 694 -5.60 -32.30 5.26
N ASN A 695 -6.65 -31.48 5.25
CA ASN A 695 -7.28 -31.01 4.01
C ASN A 695 -6.36 -30.06 3.23
N LEU A 696 -5.60 -29.21 3.91
CA LEU A 696 -4.60 -28.34 3.30
C LEU A 696 -3.49 -29.16 2.62
N GLU A 697 -2.92 -30.15 3.32
CA GLU A 697 -1.90 -31.04 2.77
C GLU A 697 -2.42 -31.83 1.56
N LYS A 698 -3.62 -32.40 1.65
CA LYS A 698 -4.26 -33.14 0.56
C LYS A 698 -4.42 -32.26 -0.68
N ALA A 699 -4.89 -31.04 -0.48
CA ALA A 699 -5.06 -30.08 -1.55
C ALA A 699 -3.71 -29.63 -2.15
N TYR A 700 -2.73 -29.31 -1.33
CA TYR A 700 -1.39 -28.92 -1.75
C TYR A 700 -0.75 -30.00 -2.63
N ARG A 701 -0.74 -31.23 -2.13
CA ARG A 701 -0.19 -32.37 -2.88
C ARG A 701 -0.94 -32.63 -4.20
N SER A 702 -2.25 -32.43 -4.25
CA SER A 702 -3.02 -32.49 -5.49
C SER A 702 -2.59 -31.47 -6.53
N CYS A 703 -2.21 -30.27 -6.10
CA CYS A 703 -1.81 -29.15 -6.97
C CYS A 703 -0.36 -29.24 -7.43
N PHE A 704 0.56 -29.76 -6.59
CA PHE A 704 2.01 -29.72 -6.84
C PHE A 704 2.68 -31.06 -7.16
N SER A 705 1.93 -32.19 -7.16
CA SER A 705 2.48 -33.51 -7.46
C SER A 705 2.81 -33.76 -8.95
N ASN A 706 2.33 -32.91 -9.84
CA ASN A 706 2.53 -33.05 -11.28
C ASN A 706 2.77 -31.68 -11.94
N VAL A 707 4.03 -31.41 -12.31
CA VAL A 707 4.39 -30.18 -13.04
C VAL A 707 4.44 -30.36 -14.57
N ASN A 708 4.04 -31.50 -15.12
CA ASN A 708 3.98 -31.67 -16.59
C ASN A 708 2.96 -30.67 -17.17
N GLY A 709 3.41 -29.87 -18.12
CA GLY A 709 2.65 -28.75 -18.68
C GLY A 709 2.84 -27.41 -17.97
N MET A 710 3.61 -27.37 -16.86
CA MET A 710 3.95 -26.10 -16.21
C MET A 710 4.68 -25.15 -17.16
N THR A 711 4.25 -23.89 -17.17
CA THR A 711 4.96 -22.82 -17.87
C THR A 711 5.65 -21.94 -16.83
N VAL A 712 6.96 -21.78 -16.95
CA VAL A 712 7.78 -20.90 -16.12
C VAL A 712 8.23 -19.72 -16.97
N THR A 713 7.86 -18.51 -16.62
CA THR A 713 8.34 -17.28 -17.25
C THR A 713 9.44 -16.67 -16.40
N ILE A 714 10.55 -16.25 -17.02
CA ILE A 714 11.70 -15.61 -16.37
C ILE A 714 11.98 -14.31 -17.12
N VAL A 715 11.83 -13.17 -16.46
CA VAL A 715 12.00 -11.84 -17.06
C VAL A 715 12.91 -10.99 -16.18
N GLY A 716 13.89 -10.35 -16.76
CA GLY A 716 14.78 -9.44 -16.04
C GLY A 716 16.23 -9.54 -16.50
N ASN A 717 17.14 -9.04 -15.68
CA ASN A 717 18.57 -9.06 -15.95
C ASN A 717 19.15 -10.46 -15.67
N VAL A 718 19.09 -11.33 -16.65
CA VAL A 718 19.52 -12.74 -16.52
C VAL A 718 20.56 -13.12 -17.55
N ASP A 719 21.64 -13.78 -17.08
CA ASP A 719 22.60 -14.47 -17.92
C ASP A 719 22.11 -15.88 -18.22
N MET A 720 21.84 -16.15 -19.48
CA MET A 720 21.34 -17.44 -19.97
C MET A 720 22.26 -18.61 -19.66
N ALA A 721 23.59 -18.39 -19.71
CA ALA A 721 24.57 -19.45 -19.48
C ALA A 721 24.64 -19.80 -17.98
N ALA A 722 24.57 -18.81 -17.11
CA ALA A 722 24.51 -18.98 -15.65
C ALA A 722 23.15 -19.58 -15.19
N LEU A 723 22.05 -19.21 -15.84
CA LEU A 723 20.71 -19.69 -15.52
C LEU A 723 20.50 -21.19 -15.82
N LYS A 724 21.06 -21.68 -16.93
CA LYS A 724 20.78 -23.03 -17.45
C LYS A 724 21.05 -24.15 -16.45
N PRO A 725 22.19 -24.22 -15.77
CA PRO A 725 22.46 -25.26 -14.76
C PRO A 725 21.42 -25.28 -13.64
N PHE A 726 20.96 -24.12 -13.18
CA PHE A 726 19.94 -24.00 -12.11
C PHE A 726 18.58 -24.48 -12.61
N VAL A 727 18.19 -24.14 -13.83
CA VAL A 727 16.96 -24.62 -14.47
C VAL A 727 16.97 -26.15 -14.60
N GLU A 728 18.07 -26.74 -15.06
CA GLU A 728 18.21 -28.20 -15.20
C GLU A 728 18.18 -28.88 -13.83
N LEU A 729 18.86 -28.33 -12.83
CA LEU A 729 18.94 -28.90 -11.49
C LEU A 729 17.62 -28.78 -10.74
N TYR A 730 17.08 -27.59 -10.60
CA TYR A 730 15.93 -27.32 -9.72
C TYR A 730 14.58 -27.46 -10.41
N LEU A 731 14.40 -26.90 -11.61
CA LEU A 731 13.12 -27.01 -12.33
C LEU A 731 13.00 -28.34 -13.08
N GLY A 732 14.11 -28.84 -13.63
CA GLY A 732 14.11 -30.09 -14.36
C GLY A 732 13.94 -31.35 -13.50
N SER A 733 14.12 -31.22 -12.18
CA SER A 733 13.96 -32.31 -11.21
C SER A 733 12.57 -32.31 -10.54
N LEU A 734 11.73 -31.33 -10.81
CA LEU A 734 10.38 -31.26 -10.23
C LEU A 734 9.53 -32.49 -10.59
N PRO A 735 8.61 -32.94 -9.72
CA PRO A 735 7.83 -34.15 -9.92
C PRO A 735 6.85 -34.00 -11.12
N SER A 736 6.81 -34.99 -12.00
CA SER A 736 5.93 -34.97 -13.17
C SER A 736 5.29 -36.32 -13.45
N ALA A 737 4.07 -36.28 -13.96
CA ALA A 737 3.35 -37.46 -14.48
C ALA A 737 3.44 -37.55 -16.01
N LYS A 738 2.99 -38.68 -16.59
CA LYS A 738 3.00 -38.88 -18.06
C LYS A 738 2.07 -37.91 -18.79
N GLN A 739 0.98 -37.50 -18.17
CA GLN A 739 0.01 -36.59 -18.78
C GLN A 739 0.16 -35.21 -18.17
N PRO A 740 0.00 -34.13 -18.97
CA PRO A 740 -0.04 -32.78 -18.45
C PRO A 740 -1.18 -32.61 -17.43
N ALA A 741 -0.93 -31.80 -16.42
CA ALA A 741 -1.96 -31.34 -15.49
C ALA A 741 -3.01 -30.53 -16.25
N LYS A 742 -4.26 -30.59 -15.78
CA LYS A 742 -5.41 -29.89 -16.38
C LYS A 742 -6.29 -29.34 -15.27
N TRP A 743 -6.90 -28.21 -15.52
CA TRP A 743 -7.98 -27.69 -14.70
C TRP A 743 -9.33 -28.39 -15.04
N ALA A 744 -10.29 -28.30 -14.15
CA ALA A 744 -11.64 -28.84 -14.34
C ALA A 744 -12.69 -27.71 -14.28
N ASP A 745 -13.79 -27.86 -15.00
CA ASP A 745 -14.96 -26.99 -14.80
C ASP A 745 -15.56 -27.29 -13.41
N ASP A 746 -15.49 -26.32 -12.53
CA ASP A 746 -15.95 -26.45 -11.13
C ASP A 746 -17.38 -25.95 -10.91
N GLY A 747 -18.07 -25.54 -11.98
CA GLY A 747 -19.43 -25.04 -11.95
C GLY A 747 -19.62 -23.68 -11.26
N ALA A 748 -18.53 -22.98 -10.94
CA ALA A 748 -18.59 -21.68 -10.27
C ALA A 748 -18.77 -20.54 -11.29
N LEU A 749 -19.99 -20.41 -11.81
CA LEU A 749 -20.38 -19.43 -12.83
C LEU A 749 -21.13 -18.25 -12.20
N ILE A 750 -20.97 -17.07 -12.78
CA ILE A 750 -21.77 -15.90 -12.44
C ILE A 750 -23.24 -16.19 -12.77
N GLN A 751 -24.13 -15.86 -11.83
CA GLN A 751 -25.57 -16.05 -11.99
C GLN A 751 -26.10 -15.28 -13.20
N LYS A 752 -27.01 -15.92 -13.97
CA LYS A 752 -27.67 -15.32 -15.12
C LYS A 752 -29.05 -14.79 -14.76
N GLY A 753 -29.54 -13.84 -15.58
CA GLY A 753 -30.84 -13.21 -15.42
C GLY A 753 -30.82 -11.95 -14.57
N LYS A 754 -32.02 -11.51 -14.14
CA LYS A 754 -32.19 -10.33 -13.29
C LYS A 754 -32.38 -10.76 -11.84
N ILE A 755 -31.47 -10.32 -10.98
CA ILE A 755 -31.42 -10.70 -9.56
C ILE A 755 -31.40 -9.42 -8.72
N ASN A 756 -32.28 -9.40 -7.69
CA ASN A 756 -32.30 -8.33 -6.70
C ASN A 756 -31.99 -8.94 -5.33
N ASN A 757 -31.03 -8.35 -4.63
CA ASN A 757 -30.69 -8.72 -3.25
C ASN A 757 -30.53 -7.44 -2.42
N HIS A 758 -31.61 -7.03 -1.75
CA HIS A 758 -31.61 -5.85 -0.88
C HIS A 758 -31.73 -6.33 0.57
N PHE A 759 -30.74 -6.06 1.37
CA PHE A 759 -30.69 -6.51 2.75
C PHE A 759 -30.37 -5.35 3.72
N LYS A 760 -30.61 -5.58 5.01
CA LYS A 760 -30.36 -4.59 6.07
C LYS A 760 -29.29 -5.08 7.02
N VAL A 761 -28.44 -4.14 7.49
CA VAL A 761 -27.36 -4.39 8.44
C VAL A 761 -27.38 -3.31 9.51
N VAL A 762 -27.11 -3.68 10.76
CA VAL A 762 -26.83 -2.71 11.83
C VAL A 762 -25.52 -2.02 11.54
N MET A 763 -25.53 -0.69 11.54
CA MET A 763 -24.32 0.12 11.31
C MET A 763 -24.39 1.42 12.11
N GLU A 764 -23.25 1.84 12.65
CA GLU A 764 -23.14 3.06 13.45
C GLU A 764 -23.21 4.34 12.60
N THR A 765 -22.72 4.29 11.37
CA THR A 765 -22.86 5.41 10.43
C THR A 765 -23.83 5.01 9.32
N PRO A 766 -25.09 5.48 9.36
CA PRO A 766 -26.10 5.09 8.39
C PRO A 766 -25.76 5.52 6.97
N LYS A 767 -25.65 4.55 6.06
CA LYS A 767 -25.48 4.75 4.61
C LYS A 767 -26.11 3.60 3.84
N THR A 768 -26.36 3.80 2.56
CA THR A 768 -26.69 2.71 1.65
C THR A 768 -25.53 2.46 0.69
N SER A 769 -25.05 1.21 0.63
CA SER A 769 -24.11 0.77 -0.40
C SER A 769 -24.87 0.07 -1.51
N ILE A 770 -24.67 0.52 -2.75
CA ILE A 770 -25.33 -0.01 -3.95
C ILE A 770 -24.26 -0.68 -4.82
N VAL A 771 -24.57 -1.90 -5.26
CA VAL A 771 -23.73 -2.68 -6.17
C VAL A 771 -24.56 -3.11 -7.36
N ASN A 772 -24.23 -2.62 -8.55
CA ASN A 772 -24.85 -3.03 -9.81
C ASN A 772 -23.87 -3.84 -10.64
N ILE A 773 -24.27 -5.03 -11.10
CA ILE A 773 -23.41 -5.91 -11.90
C ILE A 773 -24.11 -6.26 -13.19
N TYR A 774 -23.44 -5.97 -14.31
CA TYR A 774 -23.80 -6.46 -15.64
C TYR A 774 -22.83 -7.58 -16.02
N SER A 775 -23.31 -8.70 -16.56
CA SER A 775 -22.44 -9.78 -17.04
C SER A 775 -22.88 -10.31 -18.41
N ALA A 776 -21.90 -10.76 -19.18
CA ALA A 776 -22.15 -11.29 -20.53
C ALA A 776 -21.13 -12.36 -20.90
N GLY A 777 -21.57 -13.38 -21.63
CA GLY A 777 -20.66 -14.29 -22.33
C GLY A 777 -20.04 -13.57 -23.52
N ILE A 778 -18.74 -13.28 -23.46
CA ILE A 778 -17.97 -12.64 -24.53
C ILE A 778 -16.62 -13.34 -24.66
N GLU A 779 -16.11 -13.43 -25.89
CA GLU A 779 -14.83 -14.06 -26.17
C GLU A 779 -13.68 -13.26 -25.58
N ASN A 780 -12.70 -13.95 -24.96
CA ASN A 780 -11.50 -13.31 -24.42
C ASN A 780 -10.51 -13.01 -25.55
N THR A 781 -10.72 -11.87 -26.22
CA THR A 781 -9.83 -11.32 -27.24
C THR A 781 -9.20 -10.02 -26.76
N LEU A 782 -8.05 -9.64 -27.31
CA LEU A 782 -7.43 -8.35 -26.99
C LEU A 782 -8.38 -7.17 -27.25
N GLN A 783 -9.16 -7.22 -28.34
CA GLN A 783 -10.14 -6.19 -28.66
C GLN A 783 -11.21 -6.07 -27.56
N ASN A 784 -11.76 -7.18 -27.09
CA ASN A 784 -12.77 -7.17 -26.04
C ASN A 784 -12.18 -6.71 -24.69
N GLN A 785 -10.92 -7.07 -24.37
CA GLN A 785 -10.23 -6.55 -23.18
C GLN A 785 -10.04 -5.03 -23.26
N VAL A 786 -9.62 -4.52 -24.43
CA VAL A 786 -9.50 -3.07 -24.67
C VAL A 786 -10.86 -2.38 -24.54
N PHE A 787 -11.93 -2.95 -25.07
CA PHE A 787 -13.28 -2.39 -24.96
C PHE A 787 -13.80 -2.41 -23.53
N MET A 788 -13.60 -3.49 -22.77
CA MET A 788 -13.95 -3.55 -21.33
C MET A 788 -13.24 -2.45 -20.54
N ASN A 789 -11.92 -2.30 -20.73
CA ASN A 789 -11.16 -1.23 -20.09
C ASN A 789 -11.62 0.17 -20.51
N SER A 790 -12.03 0.34 -21.78
CA SER A 790 -12.57 1.60 -22.27
C SER A 790 -13.93 1.93 -21.66
N VAL A 791 -14.82 0.95 -21.53
CA VAL A 791 -16.13 1.08 -20.86
C VAL A 791 -15.93 1.48 -19.39
N LYS A 792 -14.99 0.82 -18.68
CA LYS A 792 -14.63 1.20 -17.32
C LYS A 792 -14.24 2.68 -17.23
N SER A 793 -13.26 3.11 -18.02
CA SER A 793 -12.76 4.49 -18.01
C SER A 793 -13.85 5.52 -18.32
N ILE A 794 -14.70 5.23 -19.30
CA ILE A 794 -15.80 6.10 -19.71
C ILE A 794 -16.87 6.21 -18.63
N LEU A 795 -17.25 5.08 -18.00
CA LEU A 795 -18.24 5.07 -16.91
C LEU A 795 -17.70 5.75 -15.64
N ASP A 796 -16.41 5.59 -15.32
CA ASP A 796 -15.78 6.31 -14.21
C ASP A 796 -15.93 7.84 -14.41
N MET A 797 -15.59 8.35 -15.59
CA MET A 797 -15.76 9.78 -15.91
C MET A 797 -17.23 10.23 -15.89
N ALA A 798 -18.13 9.42 -16.43
CA ALA A 798 -19.56 9.73 -16.45
C ALA A 798 -20.13 9.81 -15.03
N TYR A 799 -19.81 8.87 -14.15
CA TYR A 799 -20.31 8.83 -12.79
C TYR A 799 -19.69 9.86 -11.86
N VAL A 800 -18.42 10.24 -12.07
CA VAL A 800 -17.84 11.41 -11.37
C VAL A 800 -18.68 12.65 -11.69
N LYS A 801 -19.04 12.86 -12.94
CA LYS A 801 -19.85 14.01 -13.34
C LYS A 801 -21.27 13.92 -12.80
N SER A 802 -22.00 12.85 -13.08
CA SER A 802 -23.45 12.77 -12.82
C SER A 802 -23.80 12.52 -11.35
N LEU A 803 -23.07 11.66 -10.66
CA LEU A 803 -23.39 11.24 -9.27
C LEU A 803 -22.75 12.15 -8.23
N ARG A 804 -21.48 12.57 -8.48
CA ARG A 804 -20.70 13.37 -7.53
C ARG A 804 -20.88 14.87 -7.79
N GLU A 805 -20.63 15.35 -9.03
CA GLU A 805 -20.61 16.78 -9.31
C GLU A 805 -22.00 17.39 -9.51
N ASP A 806 -22.85 16.75 -10.32
CA ASP A 806 -24.18 17.28 -10.65
C ASP A 806 -25.22 17.01 -9.54
N GLU A 807 -25.20 15.80 -8.95
CA GLU A 807 -26.19 15.38 -7.93
C GLU A 807 -25.67 15.54 -6.49
N GLY A 808 -24.35 15.56 -6.24
CA GLY A 808 -23.75 15.61 -4.90
C GLY A 808 -24.23 14.44 -4.02
N GLY A 809 -24.50 13.29 -4.62
CA GLY A 809 -25.15 12.14 -3.94
C GLY A 809 -24.20 11.06 -3.48
N THR A 810 -22.93 11.18 -3.81
CA THR A 810 -21.87 10.25 -3.37
C THR A 810 -20.52 10.99 -3.39
N TYR A 811 -19.58 10.50 -2.59
CA TYR A 811 -18.18 10.92 -2.72
C TYR A 811 -17.55 10.42 -4.03
N GLY A 812 -17.95 9.23 -4.49
CA GLY A 812 -17.51 8.65 -5.76
C GLY A 812 -18.17 7.31 -6.04
N ALA A 813 -18.15 6.92 -7.31
CA ALA A 813 -18.52 5.60 -7.77
C ALA A 813 -17.29 4.90 -8.34
N SER A 814 -17.15 3.60 -8.05
CA SER A 814 -16.07 2.76 -8.58
C SER A 814 -16.63 1.81 -9.64
N VAL A 815 -16.02 1.81 -10.81
CA VAL A 815 -16.34 0.86 -11.88
C VAL A 815 -15.19 -0.13 -12.04
N GLN A 816 -15.52 -1.43 -12.03
CA GLN A 816 -14.60 -2.50 -12.39
C GLN A 816 -15.13 -3.20 -13.64
N ALA A 817 -14.24 -3.53 -14.55
CA ALA A 817 -14.59 -4.28 -15.76
C ALA A 817 -13.57 -5.38 -15.98
N GLU A 818 -14.03 -6.62 -15.95
CA GLU A 818 -13.19 -7.81 -16.00
C GLU A 818 -13.64 -8.73 -17.14
N LEU A 819 -12.70 -9.46 -17.71
CA LEU A 819 -12.94 -10.46 -18.74
C LEU A 819 -12.15 -11.72 -18.40
N ASP A 820 -12.85 -12.70 -17.86
CA ASP A 820 -12.31 -13.98 -17.49
C ASP A 820 -12.30 -14.94 -18.68
N ASN A 821 -11.33 -15.87 -18.68
CA ASN A 821 -11.22 -16.93 -19.68
C ASN A 821 -11.64 -18.32 -19.15
N ARG A 822 -11.76 -18.45 -17.82
CA ARG A 822 -12.04 -19.74 -17.16
C ARG A 822 -13.09 -19.56 -16.05
N PRO A 823 -14.03 -20.53 -15.89
CA PRO A 823 -14.22 -21.74 -16.68
C PRO A 823 -14.84 -21.50 -18.06
N LEU A 824 -15.47 -20.33 -18.24
CA LEU A 824 -16.00 -19.83 -19.52
C LEU A 824 -15.51 -18.41 -19.76
N SER A 825 -15.40 -18.04 -21.05
CA SER A 825 -15.15 -16.63 -21.38
C SER A 825 -16.36 -15.78 -21.03
N GLN A 826 -16.19 -14.90 -20.01
CA GLN A 826 -17.26 -14.08 -19.46
C GLN A 826 -16.76 -12.71 -19.06
N GLY A 827 -17.47 -11.65 -19.46
CA GLY A 827 -17.21 -10.28 -19.00
C GLY A 827 -18.14 -9.91 -17.85
N MET A 828 -17.64 -9.06 -16.96
CA MET A 828 -18.38 -8.47 -15.84
C MET A 828 -18.06 -6.97 -15.74
N ILE A 829 -19.09 -6.14 -15.59
CA ILE A 829 -18.99 -4.73 -15.24
C ILE A 829 -19.68 -4.58 -13.89
N LEU A 830 -18.91 -4.16 -12.89
CA LEU A 830 -19.35 -3.95 -11.51
C LEU A 830 -19.26 -2.47 -11.17
N ILE A 831 -20.36 -1.88 -10.67
CA ILE A 831 -20.47 -0.47 -10.29
C ILE A 831 -20.84 -0.44 -8.80
N VAL A 832 -20.01 0.23 -7.98
CA VAL A 832 -20.20 0.33 -6.52
C VAL A 832 -20.14 1.78 -6.09
N PHE A 833 -21.09 2.20 -5.25
CA PHE A 833 -21.08 3.50 -4.60
C PHE A 833 -21.88 3.51 -3.31
N ASP A 834 -21.51 4.41 -2.38
CA ASP A 834 -22.26 4.70 -1.17
C ASP A 834 -23.11 5.96 -1.37
N THR A 835 -24.27 6.04 -0.72
CA THR A 835 -25.14 7.23 -0.77
C THR A 835 -25.95 7.35 0.52
N ASP A 836 -26.58 8.52 0.68
CA ASP A 836 -27.56 8.77 1.76
C ASP A 836 -28.65 7.69 1.78
N PRO A 837 -29.02 7.15 2.96
CA PRO A 837 -29.94 6.02 3.07
C PRO A 837 -31.42 6.37 2.84
N THR A 838 -31.77 7.64 2.55
CA THR A 838 -33.16 8.02 2.26
C THR A 838 -33.67 7.36 0.98
N PRO A 839 -34.91 6.86 0.94
CA PRO A 839 -35.46 6.18 -0.24
C PRO A 839 -35.43 7.05 -1.51
N GLU A 840 -35.66 8.34 -1.38
CA GLU A 840 -35.65 9.30 -2.49
C GLU A 840 -34.26 9.41 -3.11
N LYS A 841 -33.21 9.53 -2.26
CA LYS A 841 -31.82 9.65 -2.74
C LYS A 841 -31.37 8.34 -3.39
N GLN A 842 -31.62 7.20 -2.78
CA GLN A 842 -31.33 5.90 -3.36
C GLN A 842 -31.99 5.71 -4.74
N ALA A 843 -33.29 6.03 -4.87
CA ALA A 843 -34.02 5.91 -6.13
C ALA A 843 -33.41 6.82 -7.20
N LYS A 844 -33.08 8.06 -6.83
CA LYS A 844 -32.45 9.03 -7.74
C LYS A 844 -31.09 8.55 -8.23
N MET A 845 -30.23 8.07 -7.33
CA MET A 845 -28.88 7.59 -7.67
C MET A 845 -28.94 6.36 -8.59
N ARG A 846 -29.82 5.38 -8.32
CA ARG A 846 -30.05 4.22 -9.19
C ARG A 846 -30.51 4.65 -10.58
N GLN A 847 -31.44 5.62 -10.66
CA GLN A 847 -31.93 6.14 -11.93
C GLN A 847 -30.82 6.78 -12.77
N ILE A 848 -29.90 7.54 -12.14
CA ILE A 848 -28.76 8.16 -12.82
C ILE A 848 -27.82 7.07 -13.36
N VAL A 849 -27.44 6.09 -12.53
CA VAL A 849 -26.54 4.99 -12.95
C VAL A 849 -27.12 4.23 -14.14
N GLU A 850 -28.40 3.85 -14.07
CA GLU A 850 -29.07 3.13 -15.16
C GLU A 850 -29.19 4.00 -16.42
N ALA A 851 -29.54 5.29 -16.27
CA ALA A 851 -29.67 6.20 -17.40
C ALA A 851 -28.35 6.39 -18.13
N ASP A 852 -27.26 6.60 -17.42
CA ASP A 852 -25.93 6.84 -18.01
C ASP A 852 -25.43 5.63 -18.80
N ILE A 853 -25.42 4.44 -18.21
CA ILE A 853 -24.97 3.24 -18.92
C ILE A 853 -25.87 2.90 -20.12
N MET A 854 -27.19 3.08 -20.00
CA MET A 854 -28.15 2.84 -21.11
C MET A 854 -28.02 3.87 -22.22
N ASN A 855 -27.77 5.14 -21.90
CA ASN A 855 -27.54 6.19 -22.89
C ASN A 855 -26.24 5.93 -23.65
N ILE A 856 -25.16 5.55 -22.96
CA ILE A 856 -23.90 5.18 -23.60
C ILE A 856 -24.08 3.95 -24.50
N ALA A 857 -24.82 2.95 -24.08
CA ALA A 857 -25.12 1.76 -24.88
C ALA A 857 -25.95 2.08 -26.13
N LYS A 858 -26.85 3.04 -26.04
CA LYS A 858 -27.77 3.43 -27.14
C LYS A 858 -27.11 4.37 -28.15
N ASP A 859 -26.50 5.44 -27.64
CA ASP A 859 -26.06 6.59 -28.45
C ASP A 859 -24.52 6.65 -28.60
N GLY A 860 -23.81 5.82 -27.85
CA GLY A 860 -22.34 5.86 -27.66
C GLY A 860 -21.93 6.90 -26.63
N PRO A 861 -20.69 6.81 -26.10
CA PRO A 861 -20.10 7.83 -25.25
C PRO A 861 -19.80 9.11 -26.05
N SER A 862 -19.58 10.25 -25.36
CA SER A 862 -19.13 11.47 -26.04
C SER A 862 -17.74 11.28 -26.69
N GLU A 863 -17.47 11.99 -27.77
CA GLU A 863 -16.14 12.04 -28.43
C GLU A 863 -15.05 12.50 -27.44
N GLU A 864 -15.40 13.36 -26.49
CA GLU A 864 -14.50 13.82 -25.44
C GLU A 864 -14.07 12.66 -24.56
N TYR A 865 -14.98 11.83 -24.06
CA TYR A 865 -14.65 10.67 -23.23
C TYR A 865 -13.82 9.63 -23.98
N VAL A 866 -14.15 9.42 -25.27
CA VAL A 866 -13.37 8.51 -26.15
C VAL A 866 -11.94 9.01 -26.31
N SER A 867 -11.77 10.32 -26.57
CA SER A 867 -10.44 10.91 -26.75
C SER A 867 -9.59 10.80 -25.48
N LYS A 868 -10.15 11.17 -24.33
CA LYS A 868 -9.49 11.07 -23.02
C LYS A 868 -9.08 9.61 -22.70
N THR A 869 -9.96 8.66 -22.97
CA THR A 869 -9.68 7.22 -22.77
C THR A 869 -8.52 6.74 -23.64
N LYS A 870 -8.51 7.07 -24.92
CA LYS A 870 -7.41 6.72 -25.84
C LYS A 870 -6.07 7.28 -25.38
N GLU A 871 -6.02 8.56 -25.05
CA GLU A 871 -4.80 9.24 -24.59
C GLU A 871 -4.26 8.56 -23.32
N ASN A 872 -5.13 8.26 -22.35
CA ASN A 872 -4.75 7.58 -21.12
C ASN A 872 -4.23 6.16 -21.37
N MET A 873 -4.93 5.36 -22.20
CA MET A 873 -4.52 3.98 -22.52
C MET A 873 -3.18 3.92 -23.25
N LEU A 874 -2.96 4.81 -24.24
CA LEU A 874 -1.67 4.87 -24.98
C LEU A 874 -0.53 5.38 -24.09
N LYS A 875 -0.81 6.33 -23.21
CA LYS A 875 0.15 6.80 -22.20
C LYS A 875 0.58 5.66 -21.27
N ASN A 876 -0.38 4.95 -20.68
CA ASN A 876 -0.10 3.84 -19.76
C ASN A 876 0.65 2.70 -20.48
N ARG A 877 0.36 2.47 -21.77
CA ARG A 877 1.08 1.49 -22.60
C ARG A 877 2.57 1.81 -22.70
N GLN A 878 2.93 3.07 -22.95
CA GLN A 878 4.34 3.49 -23.07
C GLN A 878 5.13 3.22 -21.78
N GLU A 879 4.49 3.40 -20.61
CA GLU A 879 5.10 3.14 -19.32
C GLU A 879 5.21 1.65 -18.99
N ASN A 880 4.25 0.85 -19.43
CA ASN A 880 4.21 -0.57 -19.15
C ASN A 880 5.27 -1.36 -19.93
N VAL A 881 5.53 -1.03 -21.20
CA VAL A 881 6.45 -1.79 -22.04
C VAL A 881 7.94 -1.73 -21.62
N ILE A 882 8.29 -0.83 -20.71
CA ILE A 882 9.62 -0.74 -20.08
C ILE A 882 9.66 -1.37 -18.68
N ASN A 883 8.70 -2.23 -18.34
CA ASN A 883 8.57 -2.85 -17.03
C ASN A 883 8.61 -4.37 -17.12
N ASN A 884 9.43 -5.02 -16.29
CA ASN A 884 9.57 -6.46 -16.27
C ASN A 884 8.25 -7.19 -15.95
N ASN A 885 7.42 -6.65 -15.05
CA ASN A 885 6.10 -7.22 -14.73
C ASN A 885 5.16 -7.26 -15.94
N PHE A 886 5.20 -6.22 -16.78
CA PHE A 886 4.41 -6.21 -18.01
C PHE A 886 4.78 -7.37 -18.93
N TRP A 887 6.07 -7.58 -19.16
CA TRP A 887 6.53 -8.66 -20.03
C TRP A 887 6.29 -10.05 -19.43
N ASN A 888 6.42 -10.18 -18.11
CA ASN A 888 6.05 -11.40 -17.41
C ASN A 888 4.57 -11.75 -17.65
N ASN A 889 3.68 -10.75 -17.52
CA ASN A 889 2.24 -10.93 -17.79
C ASN A 889 1.96 -11.19 -19.27
N ALA A 890 2.63 -10.52 -20.19
CA ALA A 890 2.47 -10.72 -21.63
C ALA A 890 2.88 -12.14 -22.06
N LEU A 891 3.98 -12.66 -21.51
CA LEU A 891 4.41 -14.03 -21.75
C LEU A 891 3.44 -15.06 -21.16
N LYS A 892 2.93 -14.82 -19.94
CA LYS A 892 1.90 -15.67 -19.33
C LYS A 892 0.64 -15.70 -20.19
N SER A 893 0.11 -14.53 -20.55
CA SER A 893 -1.07 -14.41 -21.41
C SER A 893 -0.91 -15.17 -22.72
N TYR A 894 0.26 -15.03 -23.36
CA TYR A 894 0.53 -15.72 -24.64
C TYR A 894 0.70 -17.24 -24.49
N TYR A 895 1.53 -17.69 -23.52
CA TYR A 895 1.91 -19.12 -23.45
C TYR A 895 0.98 -20.00 -22.61
N ILE A 896 0.13 -19.40 -21.76
CA ILE A 896 -0.85 -20.09 -20.90
C ILE A 896 -2.26 -19.93 -21.47
N ASP A 897 -2.67 -18.67 -21.82
CA ASP A 897 -4.03 -18.35 -22.24
C ASP A 897 -4.19 -18.27 -23.77
N GLY A 898 -3.09 -18.30 -24.53
CA GLY A 898 -3.09 -18.19 -25.99
C GLY A 898 -3.42 -16.78 -26.51
N LEU A 899 -3.30 -15.74 -25.67
CA LEU A 899 -3.72 -14.38 -25.97
C LEU A 899 -2.52 -13.44 -26.13
N ASP A 900 -2.34 -12.87 -27.32
CA ASP A 900 -1.36 -11.82 -27.59
C ASP A 900 -1.91 -10.44 -27.15
N ILE A 901 -1.43 -9.94 -26.04
CA ILE A 901 -1.80 -8.61 -25.50
C ILE A 901 -0.83 -7.50 -25.95
N VAL A 902 0.07 -7.79 -26.89
CA VAL A 902 1.16 -6.88 -27.26
C VAL A 902 1.00 -6.33 -28.68
N THR A 903 0.92 -7.19 -29.67
CA THR A 903 1.18 -6.84 -31.07
C THR A 903 0.22 -5.82 -31.66
N SER A 904 -1.08 -5.92 -31.40
CA SER A 904 -2.10 -5.06 -32.02
C SER A 904 -2.74 -4.07 -31.06
N TYR A 905 -2.21 -3.93 -29.82
CA TYR A 905 -2.83 -3.11 -28.78
C TYR A 905 -3.03 -1.65 -29.20
N ASP A 906 -1.94 -1.02 -29.67
CA ASP A 906 -1.98 0.41 -30.04
C ASP A 906 -2.94 0.69 -31.20
N ASP A 907 -3.00 -0.21 -32.16
CA ASP A 907 -3.90 -0.07 -33.31
C ASP A 907 -5.37 -0.22 -32.90
N ILE A 908 -5.67 -1.17 -32.01
CA ILE A 908 -7.02 -1.35 -31.46
C ILE A 908 -7.43 -0.08 -30.68
N VAL A 909 -6.55 0.42 -29.79
CA VAL A 909 -6.84 1.64 -29.01
C VAL A 909 -7.07 2.86 -29.92
N LYS A 910 -6.21 3.07 -30.93
CA LYS A 910 -6.37 4.18 -31.88
C LYS A 910 -7.69 4.14 -32.64
N ASN A 911 -8.21 2.96 -32.92
CA ASN A 911 -9.44 2.73 -33.65
C ASN A 911 -10.72 2.71 -32.82
N ILE A 912 -10.64 2.89 -31.49
CA ILE A 912 -11.81 3.08 -30.64
C ILE A 912 -12.61 4.29 -31.13
N SER A 913 -13.94 4.19 -31.12
CA SER A 913 -14.86 5.26 -31.50
C SER A 913 -16.11 5.23 -30.63
N THR A 914 -16.84 6.35 -30.58
CA THR A 914 -18.16 6.44 -29.96
C THR A 914 -19.06 5.28 -30.37
N LYS A 915 -19.12 5.01 -31.69
CA LYS A 915 -19.92 3.92 -32.23
C LYS A 915 -19.47 2.53 -31.75
N SER A 916 -18.14 2.24 -31.81
CA SER A 916 -17.64 0.91 -31.46
C SER A 916 -17.86 0.56 -29.97
N ILE A 917 -17.72 1.54 -29.08
CA ILE A 917 -17.97 1.34 -27.64
C ILE A 917 -19.47 1.23 -27.35
N GLY A 918 -20.30 2.09 -28.00
CA GLY A 918 -21.77 2.01 -27.88
C GLY A 918 -22.30 0.65 -28.34
N ASP A 919 -21.91 0.17 -29.51
CA ASP A 919 -22.30 -1.13 -30.05
C ASP A 919 -21.85 -2.28 -29.13
N PHE A 920 -20.59 -2.24 -28.63
CA PHE A 920 -20.08 -3.25 -27.70
C PHE A 920 -20.91 -3.31 -26.41
N LEU A 921 -21.12 -2.16 -25.77
CA LEU A 921 -21.88 -2.08 -24.52
C LEU A 921 -23.35 -2.49 -24.70
N LYS A 922 -23.94 -2.12 -25.83
CA LYS A 922 -25.31 -2.52 -26.19
C LYS A 922 -25.43 -4.04 -26.33
N ASP A 923 -24.50 -4.70 -27.03
CA ASP A 923 -24.50 -6.16 -27.19
C ASP A 923 -24.21 -6.86 -25.86
N PHE A 924 -23.37 -6.27 -25.00
CA PHE A 924 -23.09 -6.74 -23.66
C PHE A 924 -24.36 -6.75 -22.79
N ILE A 925 -25.04 -5.62 -22.68
CA ILE A 925 -26.24 -5.45 -21.83
C ILE A 925 -27.44 -6.23 -22.37
N LYS A 926 -27.55 -6.39 -23.70
CA LYS A 926 -28.63 -7.12 -24.37
C LYS A 926 -28.79 -8.58 -23.90
N GLN A 927 -27.73 -9.18 -23.33
CA GLN A 927 -27.81 -10.53 -22.76
C GLN A 927 -28.69 -10.59 -21.51
N GLY A 928 -29.00 -9.44 -20.89
CA GLY A 928 -30.03 -9.30 -19.84
C GLY A 928 -29.62 -9.83 -18.46
N ASN A 929 -28.34 -10.10 -18.22
CA ASN A 929 -27.87 -10.49 -16.90
C ASN A 929 -27.53 -9.22 -16.09
N PHE A 930 -28.26 -9.05 -14.99
CA PHE A 930 -28.13 -7.88 -14.13
C PHE A 930 -28.37 -8.26 -12.67
N ILE A 931 -27.46 -7.89 -11.80
CA ILE A 931 -27.61 -8.02 -10.35
C ILE A 931 -27.68 -6.62 -9.74
N ASP A 932 -28.78 -6.35 -9.02
CA ASP A 932 -28.95 -5.18 -8.16
C ASP A 932 -28.86 -5.62 -6.71
N LEU A 933 -27.74 -5.30 -6.07
CA LEU A 933 -27.52 -5.61 -4.68
C LEU A 933 -27.44 -4.32 -3.87
N SER A 934 -28.08 -4.24 -2.71
CA SER A 934 -27.88 -3.13 -1.80
C SER A 934 -27.89 -3.54 -0.34
N MET A 935 -26.98 -2.92 0.38
CA MET A 935 -26.90 -2.96 1.83
C MET A 935 -27.49 -1.66 2.40
N ASN A 936 -28.48 -1.79 3.26
CA ASN A 936 -29.19 -0.66 3.88
C ASN A 936 -29.03 -0.69 5.40
N PRO A 937 -29.12 0.45 6.09
CA PRO A 937 -29.13 0.45 7.55
C PRO A 937 -30.38 -0.24 8.08
N GLN A 938 -30.22 -0.97 9.17
CA GLN A 938 -31.33 -1.48 9.96
C GLN A 938 -31.78 -0.36 10.91
N GLU A 939 -33.12 -0.10 10.94
CA GLU A 939 -33.71 0.86 11.86
C GLU A 939 -33.59 0.38 13.30
#